data_c5e99e8c37c95a55b27f1e104b0e9b06
#
_entry.id   c5e99e8c37c95a55b27f1e104b0e9b06
#
_cell.length_a   1.000
_cell.length_b   1.000
_cell.length_c   1.000
_cell.angle_alpha   90.00
_cell.angle_beta   90.00
_cell.angle_gamma   90.00
#
_symmetry.space_group_name_H-M   'P 1'
#
loop_
_entity.id
_entity.type
_entity.pdbx_description
1 polymer ?
#
loop_
_entity_poly.entity_id
_entity_poly.type
_entity_poly.pdbx_seq_one_letter_code
_entity_poly.pdbx_strand_id
1 'polypeptide(L)'
;MANQKVTDLSKYRNIGIIAHIDAGKTTTSEAILYRTGLKHKIDLVKGDTGGATTDWMEQEKERGITITSAAVTAYWKGHKINIIDTPGHIDFTAEVERSLRVLDGAVVVFDGKMGVEAQSETVWRQADKYGVPRICFVNKINQIGGDFYKSLESIHKRLSKNAFAIHLPIGFEKDICGVVDLIDMKAYTYKDYADHELTVGEIPEDMVEKAKNYRSMLVEEAVQADETLMEKYFDQGEEAITPEELKKALRKRVIDGQFFLVTGGDGRGVVVEKVLDLVTDFLPAPTDIPAILGKSPKTGEDIVRHSDEKEPLTALAFKIATDPFVGKLIFIRVYSGKLESGSYVLNATTGNKERVGRLVRMFADKRDDIDEIGAGDIAAVVGLKDTTTGTTLCDPAHPILLESIEFPDPPVSIAVEPKTKADQEKMAIGLGKLAEEDPTFRVHTDEESGQTIISGMGELHLDIIIDRLKREFNVEANTGEPQVAYRETIRGTAEAQGKHIKQSGGRGQYGDVWVKFEPNEPGKGFEFIDQIKGGVVPLEYRKPVMEGIKETLEGGVIAGYPVLDVKATLYDGSYHDVDSSELAFHLAGSIATREGIKKAHPVLLEPVMKIEITTPEDFMGDVIGDLNSRRGRVENMEDRDNGVKVITGFVPLANMFGYTSDLRGMSQGRAASTMELNGYEEVPPNIAQEIIDKRNSK
;
A
#
# COMPACT_ATOMS: atom_id res chain seq x y z
N MET A 1 12.77 -21.52 -22.80
CA MET A 1 12.12 -21.10 -24.08
C MET A 1 12.61 -19.70 -24.41
N ALA A 2 13.11 -19.49 -25.64
CA ALA A 2 13.72 -18.23 -26.04
C ALA A 2 12.71 -17.08 -26.00
N ASN A 3 13.17 -15.89 -25.65
CA ASN A 3 12.45 -14.62 -25.61
C ASN A 3 11.48 -14.46 -26.81
N GLN A 4 10.22 -14.88 -26.66
CA GLN A 4 9.18 -14.47 -27.61
C GLN A 4 8.90 -12.98 -27.34
N LYS A 5 9.30 -12.13 -28.27
CA LYS A 5 8.98 -10.69 -28.24
C LYS A 5 7.46 -10.56 -28.42
N VAL A 6 6.71 -10.51 -27.31
CA VAL A 6 5.29 -10.18 -27.37
C VAL A 6 5.20 -8.68 -27.66
N THR A 7 4.57 -8.32 -28.76
CA THR A 7 4.40 -6.91 -29.19
C THR A 7 2.94 -6.46 -29.09
N ASP A 8 2.03 -7.38 -28.91
CA ASP A 8 0.60 -7.13 -28.79
C ASP A 8 0.26 -6.77 -27.33
N LEU A 9 -0.10 -5.53 -27.06
CA LEU A 9 -0.45 -5.04 -25.72
C LEU A 9 -1.67 -5.75 -25.11
N SER A 10 -2.57 -6.29 -25.92
CA SER A 10 -3.72 -7.07 -25.45
C SER A 10 -3.28 -8.38 -24.70
N LYS A 11 -2.04 -8.80 -24.95
CA LYS A 11 -1.42 -9.98 -24.33
C LYS A 11 -0.52 -9.64 -23.13
N TYR A 12 -0.50 -8.39 -22.67
CA TYR A 12 0.23 -8.00 -21.48
C TYR A 12 -0.67 -8.14 -20.25
N ARG A 13 -0.08 -8.52 -19.15
CA ARG A 13 -0.74 -8.54 -17.81
C ARG A 13 0.23 -7.98 -16.80
N ASN A 14 -0.16 -6.94 -16.08
CA ASN A 14 0.60 -6.38 -14.98
C ASN A 14 -0.17 -6.69 -13.71
N ILE A 15 0.26 -7.69 -12.98
CA ILE A 15 -0.47 -8.22 -11.85
C ILE A 15 0.31 -8.10 -10.55
N GLY A 16 -0.42 -7.86 -9.46
CA GLY A 16 0.08 -8.00 -8.10
C GLY A 16 -0.36 -9.31 -7.47
N ILE A 17 0.52 -9.92 -6.69
CA ILE A 17 0.13 -11.00 -5.79
C ILE A 17 0.04 -10.40 -4.40
N ILE A 18 -1.18 -10.33 -3.87
CA ILE A 18 -1.52 -9.69 -2.61
C ILE A 18 -2.13 -10.71 -1.65
N ALA A 19 -1.75 -10.66 -0.39
CA ALA A 19 -2.18 -11.65 0.59
C ALA A 19 -1.96 -11.16 2.02
N HIS A 20 -2.67 -11.77 2.96
CA HIS A 20 -2.32 -11.73 4.38
C HIS A 20 -0.99 -12.45 4.65
N ILE A 21 -0.38 -12.15 5.81
CA ILE A 21 0.84 -12.84 6.29
C ILE A 21 0.58 -14.36 6.32
N ASP A 22 1.57 -15.13 5.92
CA ASP A 22 1.52 -16.60 5.89
C ASP A 22 0.43 -17.22 5.00
N ALA A 23 -0.39 -16.47 4.25
CA ALA A 23 -1.35 -17.07 3.30
C ALA A 23 -0.69 -17.85 2.14
N GLY A 24 0.64 -17.73 2.00
CA GLY A 24 1.44 -18.45 1.00
C GLY A 24 1.68 -17.68 -0.28
N LYS A 25 1.70 -16.36 -0.19
CA LYS A 25 1.98 -15.43 -1.29
C LYS A 25 3.30 -15.77 -2.02
N THR A 26 4.42 -15.72 -1.31
CA THR A 26 5.76 -16.01 -1.86
C THR A 26 5.84 -17.43 -2.44
N THR A 27 5.19 -18.42 -1.80
CA THR A 27 5.11 -19.79 -2.32
C THR A 27 4.36 -19.84 -3.65
N THR A 28 3.27 -19.08 -3.78
CA THR A 28 2.50 -19.00 -5.03
C THR A 28 3.29 -18.29 -6.12
N SER A 29 4.00 -17.19 -5.79
CA SER A 29 4.92 -16.50 -6.71
C SER A 29 6.01 -17.43 -7.23
N GLU A 30 6.67 -18.19 -6.36
CA GLU A 30 7.70 -19.18 -6.72
C GLU A 30 7.15 -20.30 -7.62
N ALA A 31 5.95 -20.80 -7.32
CA ALA A 31 5.30 -21.79 -8.16
C ALA A 31 4.95 -21.25 -9.55
N ILE A 32 4.51 -20.00 -9.65
CA ILE A 32 4.30 -19.32 -10.93
C ILE A 32 5.61 -19.25 -11.72
N LEU A 33 6.72 -18.84 -11.10
CA LEU A 33 8.03 -18.76 -11.75
C LEU A 33 8.51 -20.15 -12.23
N TYR A 34 8.25 -21.18 -11.46
CA TYR A 34 8.57 -22.56 -11.83
C TYR A 34 7.70 -23.03 -13.02
N ARG A 35 6.38 -22.84 -12.97
CA ARG A 35 5.45 -23.27 -14.02
C ARG A 35 5.63 -22.50 -15.34
N THR A 36 6.07 -21.27 -15.28
CA THR A 36 6.43 -20.47 -16.47
C THR A 36 7.81 -20.82 -17.06
N GLY A 37 8.55 -21.73 -16.42
CA GLY A 37 9.87 -22.20 -16.88
C GLY A 37 11.01 -21.22 -16.62
N LEU A 38 10.79 -20.20 -15.82
CA LEU A 38 11.84 -19.25 -15.39
C LEU A 38 12.76 -19.87 -14.34
N LYS A 39 12.25 -20.83 -13.57
CA LYS A 39 13.01 -21.60 -12.59
C LYS A 39 12.93 -23.10 -12.88
N HIS A 40 13.95 -23.81 -12.44
CA HIS A 40 14.02 -25.29 -12.56
C HIS A 40 13.58 -26.01 -11.29
N LYS A 41 13.35 -25.27 -10.19
CA LYS A 41 12.99 -25.80 -8.87
C LYS A 41 12.16 -24.76 -8.12
N ILE A 42 11.19 -25.23 -7.33
CA ILE A 42 10.46 -24.38 -6.37
C ILE A 42 11.32 -24.31 -5.10
N ASP A 43 11.76 -23.10 -4.73
CA ASP A 43 12.48 -22.90 -3.48
C ASP A 43 11.49 -22.71 -2.34
N LEU A 44 11.78 -23.36 -1.20
CA LEU A 44 10.94 -23.25 -0.01
C LEU A 44 11.30 -21.99 0.78
N VAL A 45 10.28 -21.27 1.25
CA VAL A 45 10.42 -20.06 2.07
C VAL A 45 11.11 -20.33 3.41
N LYS A 46 11.01 -21.56 3.93
CA LYS A 46 11.66 -21.99 5.17
C LYS A 46 12.49 -23.26 4.91
N GLY A 47 13.81 -23.15 5.06
CA GLY A 47 14.74 -24.27 4.96
C GLY A 47 16.14 -23.90 4.44
N ASP A 48 17.10 -24.82 4.57
CA ASP A 48 18.54 -24.67 4.22
C ASP A 48 18.85 -24.44 2.70
N THR A 49 17.84 -24.17 1.86
CA THR A 49 17.96 -24.17 0.40
C THR A 49 17.90 -22.77 -0.25
N GLY A 50 18.41 -21.75 0.37
CA GLY A 50 18.76 -20.51 -0.34
C GLY A 50 17.70 -19.41 -0.46
N GLY A 51 16.46 -19.61 0.02
CA GLY A 51 15.39 -18.58 0.04
C GLY A 51 14.68 -18.38 -1.31
N ALA A 52 13.52 -17.72 -1.26
CA ALA A 52 12.71 -17.44 -2.45
C ALA A 52 13.39 -16.41 -3.36
N THR A 53 13.12 -16.47 -4.66
CA THR A 53 13.71 -15.56 -5.66
C THR A 53 13.20 -14.13 -5.52
N THR A 54 11.94 -13.98 -5.12
CA THR A 54 11.32 -12.68 -4.88
C THR A 54 11.79 -12.05 -3.58
N ASP A 55 12.27 -12.84 -2.62
CA ASP A 55 12.86 -12.39 -1.36
C ASP A 55 14.40 -12.27 -1.54
N TRP A 56 14.86 -11.16 -2.08
CA TRP A 56 16.27 -10.96 -2.41
C TRP A 56 17.11 -10.48 -1.23
N MET A 57 16.50 -9.86 -0.22
CA MET A 57 17.18 -9.41 0.98
C MET A 57 17.47 -10.58 1.93
N GLU A 58 18.64 -10.56 2.59
CA GLU A 58 18.96 -11.57 3.61
C GLU A 58 17.92 -11.62 4.73
N GLN A 59 17.42 -10.45 5.14
CA GLN A 59 16.39 -10.32 6.17
C GLN A 59 15.06 -10.95 5.79
N GLU A 60 14.65 -10.86 4.52
CA GLU A 60 13.46 -11.53 3.99
C GLU A 60 13.61 -13.04 4.13
N LYS A 61 14.78 -13.57 3.77
CA LYS A 61 15.10 -15.01 3.86
C LYS A 61 15.17 -15.51 5.30
N GLU A 62 15.82 -14.75 6.18
CA GLU A 62 15.97 -15.09 7.61
C GLU A 62 14.61 -15.06 8.33
N ARG A 63 13.78 -14.06 8.07
CA ARG A 63 12.49 -13.87 8.73
C ARG A 63 11.35 -14.63 8.04
N GLY A 64 11.53 -15.03 6.78
CA GLY A 64 10.51 -15.68 5.96
C GLY A 64 9.33 -14.78 5.61
N ILE A 65 9.57 -13.47 5.46
CA ILE A 65 8.58 -12.45 5.10
C ILE A 65 9.11 -11.59 3.95
N THR A 66 8.25 -11.24 3.01
CA THR A 66 8.58 -10.25 1.99
C THR A 66 8.52 -8.84 2.60
N ILE A 67 9.59 -8.07 2.48
CA ILE A 67 9.74 -6.71 3.01
C ILE A 67 9.51 -5.70 1.88
N THR A 68 10.15 -5.94 0.73
CA THR A 68 10.08 -5.07 -0.44
C THR A 68 9.42 -5.77 -1.60
N SER A 69 8.61 -5.04 -2.38
CA SER A 69 8.00 -5.61 -3.59
C SER A 69 9.06 -5.97 -4.62
N ALA A 70 8.94 -7.13 -5.23
CA ALA A 70 9.80 -7.58 -6.33
C ALA A 70 8.99 -7.61 -7.63
N ALA A 71 9.57 -7.06 -8.72
CA ALA A 71 8.95 -7.09 -10.04
C ALA A 71 9.68 -8.12 -10.91
N VAL A 72 8.94 -9.09 -11.45
CA VAL A 72 9.47 -10.16 -12.30
C VAL A 72 8.61 -10.31 -13.55
N THR A 73 9.24 -10.53 -14.70
CA THR A 73 8.52 -10.80 -15.96
C THR A 73 8.49 -12.30 -16.25
N ALA A 74 7.31 -12.83 -16.55
CA ALA A 74 7.08 -14.22 -16.93
C ALA A 74 6.30 -14.30 -18.26
N TYR A 75 6.25 -15.50 -18.86
CA TYR A 75 5.48 -15.76 -20.09
C TYR A 75 4.61 -16.98 -19.92
N TRP A 76 3.32 -16.85 -20.28
CA TRP A 76 2.35 -17.95 -20.22
C TRP A 76 1.42 -17.95 -21.42
N LYS A 77 1.32 -19.07 -22.16
CA LYS A 77 0.42 -19.23 -23.32
C LYS A 77 0.42 -18.03 -24.28
N GLY A 78 1.61 -17.50 -24.59
CA GLY A 78 1.78 -16.37 -25.50
C GLY A 78 1.47 -14.99 -24.90
N HIS A 79 1.18 -14.90 -23.61
CA HIS A 79 1.06 -13.65 -22.84
C HIS A 79 2.36 -13.31 -22.12
N LYS A 80 2.61 -12.04 -21.96
CA LYS A 80 3.66 -11.48 -21.11
C LYS A 80 3.02 -11.05 -19.80
N ILE A 81 3.52 -11.56 -18.70
CA ILE A 81 3.00 -11.30 -17.35
C ILE A 81 4.10 -10.63 -16.54
N ASN A 82 3.92 -9.37 -16.17
CA ASN A 82 4.73 -8.70 -15.18
C ASN A 82 4.07 -8.93 -13.81
N ILE A 83 4.80 -9.54 -12.89
CA ILE A 83 4.33 -9.91 -11.57
C ILE A 83 5.01 -9.00 -10.57
N ILE A 84 4.24 -8.31 -9.74
CA ILE A 84 4.75 -7.57 -8.58
C ILE A 84 4.34 -8.35 -7.34
N ASP A 85 5.33 -8.94 -6.68
CA ASP A 85 5.14 -9.59 -5.39
C ASP A 85 5.18 -8.53 -4.29
N THR A 86 4.06 -8.32 -3.58
CA THR A 86 3.93 -7.26 -2.58
C THR A 86 4.19 -7.79 -1.17
N PRO A 87 4.64 -6.98 -0.21
CA PRO A 87 4.73 -7.40 1.18
C PRO A 87 3.37 -7.83 1.74
N GLY A 88 3.40 -8.79 2.66
CA GLY A 88 2.22 -9.24 3.36
C GLY A 88 2.08 -8.67 4.77
N HIS A 89 3.04 -7.89 5.26
CA HIS A 89 3.03 -7.35 6.62
C HIS A 89 2.49 -5.91 6.64
N ILE A 90 1.78 -5.56 7.71
CA ILE A 90 1.09 -4.29 7.83
C ILE A 90 2.03 -3.08 7.86
N ASP A 91 3.21 -3.24 8.43
CA ASP A 91 4.24 -2.19 8.48
C ASP A 91 4.73 -1.78 7.08
N PHE A 92 4.40 -2.58 6.05
CA PHE A 92 4.76 -2.32 4.65
C PHE A 92 3.55 -2.03 3.76
N THR A 93 2.46 -1.56 4.34
CA THR A 93 1.22 -1.22 3.63
C THR A 93 1.44 -0.21 2.50
N ALA A 94 2.36 0.72 2.69
CA ALA A 94 2.72 1.70 1.66
C ALA A 94 3.39 1.07 0.43
N GLU A 95 4.16 -0.01 0.61
CA GLU A 95 4.70 -0.81 -0.50
C GLU A 95 3.59 -1.47 -1.31
N VAL A 96 2.55 -1.96 -0.63
CA VAL A 96 1.36 -2.51 -1.27
C VAL A 96 0.64 -1.43 -2.04
N GLU A 97 0.42 -0.26 -1.45
CA GLU A 97 -0.32 0.85 -2.05
C GLU A 97 0.36 1.39 -3.32
N ARG A 98 1.68 1.62 -3.27
CA ARG A 98 2.43 2.05 -4.46
C ARG A 98 2.46 1.00 -5.57
N SER A 99 2.45 -0.28 -5.21
CA SER A 99 2.35 -1.37 -6.18
C SER A 99 0.97 -1.40 -6.82
N LEU A 100 -0.11 -1.29 -6.04
CA LEU A 100 -1.48 -1.27 -6.56
C LEU A 100 -1.71 -0.13 -7.57
N ARG A 101 -1.05 1.00 -7.42
CA ARG A 101 -1.17 2.16 -8.33
C ARG A 101 -0.71 1.86 -9.75
N VAL A 102 0.16 0.88 -9.95
CA VAL A 102 0.76 0.54 -11.24
C VAL A 102 0.31 -0.81 -11.79
N LEU A 103 -0.55 -1.51 -11.05
CA LEU A 103 -1.11 -2.79 -11.46
C LEU A 103 -2.36 -2.60 -12.32
N ASP A 104 -2.53 -3.52 -13.26
CA ASP A 104 -3.75 -3.63 -14.08
C ASP A 104 -4.74 -4.62 -13.45
N GLY A 105 -4.24 -5.58 -12.67
CA GLY A 105 -5.05 -6.56 -11.97
C GLY A 105 -4.30 -7.19 -10.80
N ALA A 106 -4.97 -7.98 -9.99
CA ALA A 106 -4.37 -8.65 -8.85
C ALA A 106 -4.87 -10.08 -8.65
N VAL A 107 -4.02 -10.91 -8.03
CA VAL A 107 -4.36 -12.21 -7.46
C VAL A 107 -4.35 -12.07 -5.95
N VAL A 108 -5.51 -12.19 -5.32
CA VAL A 108 -5.65 -12.16 -3.86
C VAL A 108 -5.55 -13.58 -3.34
N VAL A 109 -4.53 -13.86 -2.53
CA VAL A 109 -4.31 -15.19 -1.94
C VAL A 109 -4.86 -15.22 -0.52
N PHE A 110 -5.79 -16.14 -0.27
CA PHE A 110 -6.37 -16.40 1.05
C PHE A 110 -5.83 -17.70 1.64
N ASP A 111 -5.69 -17.76 2.94
CA ASP A 111 -5.41 -19.02 3.64
C ASP A 111 -6.70 -19.84 3.77
N GLY A 112 -6.72 -21.04 3.25
CA GLY A 112 -7.89 -21.92 3.26
C GLY A 112 -8.35 -22.37 4.64
N LYS A 113 -7.50 -22.21 5.68
CA LYS A 113 -7.85 -22.50 7.08
C LYS A 113 -8.50 -21.29 7.77
N MET A 114 -7.96 -20.10 7.48
CA MET A 114 -8.30 -18.86 8.18
C MET A 114 -9.39 -18.08 7.45
N GLY A 115 -9.52 -18.26 6.14
CA GLY A 115 -10.43 -17.45 5.31
C GLY A 115 -9.97 -16.00 5.20
N VAL A 116 -10.90 -15.07 5.32
CA VAL A 116 -10.60 -13.63 5.28
C VAL A 116 -10.12 -13.16 6.66
N GLU A 117 -8.97 -12.54 6.70
CA GLU A 117 -8.35 -11.95 7.89
C GLU A 117 -8.34 -10.42 7.78
N ALA A 118 -8.07 -9.70 8.89
CA ALA A 118 -8.15 -8.24 8.93
C ALA A 118 -7.30 -7.55 7.86
N GLN A 119 -6.09 -8.06 7.64
CA GLN A 119 -5.21 -7.52 6.61
C GLN A 119 -5.74 -7.77 5.19
N SER A 120 -6.44 -8.90 4.96
CA SER A 120 -7.11 -9.15 3.69
C SER A 120 -8.15 -8.07 3.38
N GLU A 121 -8.89 -7.60 4.39
CA GLU A 121 -9.85 -6.49 4.24
C GLU A 121 -9.15 -5.17 3.91
N THR A 122 -8.01 -4.90 4.57
CA THR A 122 -7.25 -3.67 4.31
C THR A 122 -6.73 -3.61 2.89
N VAL A 123 -6.08 -4.69 2.43
CA VAL A 123 -5.56 -4.77 1.06
C VAL A 123 -6.70 -4.76 0.04
N TRP A 124 -7.84 -5.39 0.37
CA TRP A 124 -9.04 -5.35 -0.47
C TRP A 124 -9.56 -3.93 -0.66
N ARG A 125 -9.71 -3.16 0.43
CA ARG A 125 -10.13 -1.74 0.37
C ARG A 125 -9.12 -0.88 -0.40
N GLN A 126 -7.83 -1.14 -0.26
CA GLN A 126 -6.82 -0.44 -1.07
C GLN A 126 -6.97 -0.75 -2.57
N ALA A 127 -7.22 -2.03 -2.92
CA ALA A 127 -7.47 -2.40 -4.30
C ALA A 127 -8.77 -1.77 -4.85
N ASP A 128 -9.82 -1.60 -4.01
CA ASP A 128 -11.02 -0.85 -4.37
C ASP A 128 -10.72 0.64 -4.62
N LYS A 129 -9.91 1.27 -3.75
CA LYS A 129 -9.49 2.68 -3.90
C LYS A 129 -8.84 2.95 -5.26
N TYR A 130 -8.04 2.00 -5.76
CA TYR A 130 -7.35 2.12 -7.05
C TYR A 130 -8.09 1.45 -8.21
N GLY A 131 -9.29 0.92 -7.98
CA GLY A 131 -10.10 0.26 -9.01
C GLY A 131 -9.42 -0.95 -9.65
N VAL A 132 -8.59 -1.71 -8.89
CA VAL A 132 -7.83 -2.85 -9.40
C VAL A 132 -8.71 -4.09 -9.48
N PRO A 133 -9.02 -4.62 -10.68
CA PRO A 133 -9.70 -5.89 -10.88
C PRO A 133 -8.90 -7.04 -10.28
N ARG A 134 -9.59 -8.04 -9.72
CA ARG A 134 -8.90 -9.12 -9.01
C ARG A 134 -9.59 -10.47 -9.13
N ILE A 135 -8.77 -11.51 -9.04
CA ILE A 135 -9.21 -12.89 -8.86
C ILE A 135 -8.76 -13.37 -7.47
N CYS A 136 -9.49 -14.31 -6.90
CA CYS A 136 -9.25 -14.86 -5.57
C CYS A 136 -8.69 -16.27 -5.67
N PHE A 137 -7.61 -16.54 -4.96
CA PHE A 137 -7.01 -17.85 -4.84
C PHE A 137 -7.01 -18.31 -3.38
N VAL A 138 -7.84 -19.29 -3.05
CA VAL A 138 -7.87 -19.94 -1.72
C VAL A 138 -6.78 -21.01 -1.69
N ASN A 139 -5.68 -20.69 -1.03
CA ASN A 139 -4.50 -21.52 -0.91
C ASN A 139 -4.58 -22.43 0.32
N LYS A 140 -3.71 -23.43 0.40
CA LYS A 140 -3.57 -24.37 1.53
C LYS A 140 -4.82 -25.19 1.86
N ILE A 141 -5.75 -25.34 0.94
CA ILE A 141 -6.94 -26.17 1.14
C ILE A 141 -6.62 -27.66 1.31
N ASN A 142 -5.41 -28.07 0.93
CA ASN A 142 -4.86 -29.43 1.13
C ASN A 142 -4.31 -29.70 2.54
N GLN A 143 -4.29 -28.70 3.41
CA GLN A 143 -3.82 -28.87 4.79
C GLN A 143 -4.99 -29.18 5.73
N ILE A 144 -4.69 -29.79 6.89
CA ILE A 144 -5.70 -30.09 7.91
C ILE A 144 -6.39 -28.77 8.36
N GLY A 145 -7.72 -28.77 8.29
CA GLY A 145 -8.56 -27.59 8.55
C GLY A 145 -8.73 -26.66 7.34
N GLY A 146 -8.12 -26.95 6.20
CA GLY A 146 -8.30 -26.18 4.97
C GLY A 146 -9.63 -26.50 4.30
N ASP A 147 -10.46 -25.46 4.05
CA ASP A 147 -11.80 -25.63 3.46
C ASP A 147 -12.08 -24.47 2.48
N PHE A 148 -12.23 -24.83 1.21
CA PHE A 148 -12.55 -23.88 0.14
C PHE A 148 -13.91 -23.19 0.35
N TYR A 149 -14.93 -23.96 0.74
CA TYR A 149 -16.30 -23.45 0.84
C TYR A 149 -16.48 -22.51 2.03
N LYS A 150 -15.87 -22.83 3.16
CA LYS A 150 -15.82 -21.92 4.31
C LYS A 150 -15.07 -20.61 3.99
N SER A 151 -13.98 -20.72 3.25
CA SER A 151 -13.23 -19.54 2.81
C SER A 151 -14.07 -18.69 1.85
N LEU A 152 -14.80 -19.29 0.90
CA LEU A 152 -15.72 -18.60 0.02
C LEU A 152 -16.84 -17.89 0.81
N GLU A 153 -17.43 -18.57 1.80
CA GLU A 153 -18.41 -17.95 2.70
C GLU A 153 -17.83 -16.79 3.48
N SER A 154 -16.60 -16.90 3.96
CA SER A 154 -15.87 -15.80 4.62
C SER A 154 -15.68 -14.60 3.69
N ILE A 155 -15.34 -14.82 2.41
CA ILE A 155 -15.26 -13.77 1.39
C ILE A 155 -16.61 -13.08 1.21
N HIS A 156 -17.70 -13.85 1.13
CA HIS A 156 -19.06 -13.31 1.02
C HIS A 156 -19.47 -12.44 2.21
N LYS A 157 -19.10 -12.84 3.41
CA LYS A 157 -19.44 -12.12 4.65
C LYS A 157 -18.65 -10.83 4.83
N ARG A 158 -17.36 -10.86 4.51
CA ARG A 158 -16.41 -9.81 4.93
C ARG A 158 -15.95 -8.90 3.79
N LEU A 159 -15.97 -9.37 2.54
CA LEU A 159 -15.43 -8.62 1.40
C LEU A 159 -16.50 -8.30 0.36
N SER A 160 -17.02 -9.31 -0.34
CA SER A 160 -18.02 -9.07 -1.39
C SER A 160 -18.91 -10.29 -1.64
N LYS A 161 -20.20 -10.05 -1.74
CA LYS A 161 -21.19 -11.09 -2.16
C LYS A 161 -21.05 -11.47 -3.64
N ASN A 162 -20.34 -10.66 -4.43
CA ASN A 162 -20.13 -10.87 -5.87
C ASN A 162 -18.89 -11.73 -6.15
N ALA A 163 -18.49 -12.58 -5.21
CA ALA A 163 -17.41 -13.54 -5.37
C ALA A 163 -17.98 -14.91 -5.76
N PHE A 164 -17.59 -15.47 -6.91
CA PHE A 164 -18.14 -16.72 -7.43
C PHE A 164 -17.05 -17.72 -7.73
N ALA A 165 -17.27 -18.96 -7.31
CA ALA A 165 -16.35 -20.05 -7.65
C ALA A 165 -16.33 -20.28 -9.16
N ILE A 166 -15.13 -20.31 -9.75
CA ILE A 166 -14.91 -20.71 -11.14
C ILE A 166 -14.35 -22.14 -11.23
N HIS A 167 -13.66 -22.55 -10.18
CA HIS A 167 -13.20 -23.93 -10.01
C HIS A 167 -13.67 -24.46 -8.67
N LEU A 168 -14.05 -25.74 -8.63
CA LEU A 168 -14.37 -26.47 -7.40
C LEU A 168 -13.29 -27.50 -7.11
N PRO A 169 -12.70 -27.55 -5.90
CA PRO A 169 -11.70 -28.54 -5.56
C PRO A 169 -12.28 -29.96 -5.57
N ILE A 170 -11.51 -30.93 -6.09
CA ILE A 170 -11.83 -32.37 -6.07
C ILE A 170 -11.12 -32.99 -4.88
N GLY A 171 -11.90 -33.50 -3.93
CA GLY A 171 -11.40 -34.06 -2.67
C GLY A 171 -11.45 -33.00 -1.54
N PHE A 172 -10.91 -33.42 -0.39
CA PHE A 172 -10.88 -32.61 0.84
C PHE A 172 -9.53 -32.75 1.55
N GLU A 173 -8.97 -31.68 2.07
CA GLU A 173 -7.66 -31.68 2.74
C GLU A 173 -6.59 -32.44 1.94
N LYS A 174 -5.99 -33.47 2.55
CA LYS A 174 -4.90 -34.24 1.93
C LYS A 174 -5.31 -35.05 0.67
N ASP A 175 -6.63 -35.28 0.51
CA ASP A 175 -7.16 -36.01 -0.62
C ASP A 175 -7.49 -35.13 -1.82
N ILE A 176 -7.16 -33.84 -1.75
CA ILE A 176 -7.31 -32.94 -2.89
C ILE A 176 -6.38 -33.39 -4.02
N CYS A 177 -6.97 -33.67 -5.17
CA CYS A 177 -6.27 -34.16 -6.35
C CYS A 177 -6.56 -33.38 -7.63
N GLY A 178 -7.22 -32.24 -7.54
CA GLY A 178 -7.53 -31.41 -8.71
C GLY A 178 -8.65 -30.44 -8.50
N VAL A 179 -9.19 -29.93 -9.63
CA VAL A 179 -10.32 -29.01 -9.66
C VAL A 179 -11.29 -29.37 -10.79
N VAL A 180 -12.57 -29.07 -10.58
CA VAL A 180 -13.59 -29.03 -11.62
C VAL A 180 -13.64 -27.62 -12.17
N ASP A 181 -13.45 -27.44 -13.46
CA ASP A 181 -13.61 -26.19 -14.18
C ASP A 181 -15.08 -26.01 -14.58
N LEU A 182 -15.69 -24.94 -14.10
CA LEU A 182 -17.12 -24.67 -14.30
C LEU A 182 -17.42 -24.07 -15.69
N ILE A 183 -16.41 -23.62 -16.43
CA ILE A 183 -16.60 -23.15 -17.81
C ILE A 183 -16.65 -24.31 -18.76
N ASP A 184 -15.64 -25.17 -18.72
CA ASP A 184 -15.50 -26.29 -19.64
C ASP A 184 -16.28 -27.51 -19.16
N MET A 185 -16.75 -27.53 -17.90
CA MET A 185 -17.39 -28.66 -17.22
C MET A 185 -16.57 -29.94 -17.31
N LYS A 186 -15.29 -29.82 -16.96
CA LYS A 186 -14.30 -30.90 -16.95
C LYS A 186 -13.54 -30.97 -15.65
N ALA A 187 -13.03 -32.12 -15.29
CA ALA A 187 -12.12 -32.30 -14.18
C ALA A 187 -10.67 -32.17 -14.66
N TYR A 188 -9.88 -31.46 -13.92
CA TYR A 188 -8.44 -31.29 -14.09
C TYR A 188 -7.76 -31.85 -12.84
N THR A 189 -7.11 -32.99 -12.99
CA THR A 189 -6.56 -33.77 -11.87
C THR A 189 -5.06 -33.97 -11.98
N TYR A 190 -4.41 -34.20 -10.85
CA TYR A 190 -3.00 -34.60 -10.73
C TYR A 190 -2.87 -35.78 -9.77
N LYS A 191 -1.81 -36.60 -9.94
CA LYS A 191 -1.49 -37.69 -9.05
C LYS A 191 -0.48 -37.32 -7.99
N ASP A 192 0.46 -36.43 -8.34
CA ASP A 192 1.51 -35.95 -7.46
C ASP A 192 1.69 -34.42 -7.66
N TYR A 193 2.12 -33.71 -6.63
CA TYR A 193 2.51 -32.31 -6.73
C TYR A 193 3.65 -32.07 -7.72
N ALA A 194 4.49 -33.09 -7.95
CA ALA A 194 5.58 -33.03 -8.92
C ALA A 194 5.11 -33.22 -10.37
N ASP A 195 3.83 -33.51 -10.61
CA ASP A 195 3.30 -33.64 -11.95
C ASP A 195 3.52 -32.37 -12.77
N HIS A 196 3.93 -32.55 -14.02
CA HIS A 196 4.21 -31.41 -14.91
C HIS A 196 2.95 -30.87 -15.57
N GLU A 197 1.92 -31.69 -15.73
CA GLU A 197 0.68 -31.34 -16.42
C GLU A 197 -0.55 -31.89 -15.69
N LEU A 198 -1.67 -31.13 -15.80
CA LEU A 198 -2.97 -31.59 -15.33
C LEU A 198 -3.57 -32.61 -16.31
N THR A 199 -4.12 -33.70 -15.80
CA THR A 199 -4.88 -34.66 -16.58
C THR A 199 -6.33 -34.19 -16.69
N VAL A 200 -6.85 -34.11 -17.93
CA VAL A 200 -8.24 -33.70 -18.18
C VAL A 200 -9.12 -34.97 -18.21
N GLY A 201 -10.24 -34.92 -17.50
CA GLY A 201 -11.20 -36.03 -17.40
C GLY A 201 -12.63 -35.54 -17.17
N GLU A 202 -13.51 -36.53 -17.01
CA GLU A 202 -14.92 -36.28 -16.65
C GLU A 202 -15.03 -35.86 -15.18
N ILE A 203 -16.08 -35.10 -14.85
CA ILE A 203 -16.38 -34.68 -13.47
C ILE A 203 -16.74 -35.94 -12.65
N PRO A 204 -16.18 -36.11 -11.43
CA PRO A 204 -16.59 -37.18 -10.53
C PRO A 204 -18.11 -37.20 -10.31
N GLU A 205 -18.72 -38.37 -10.30
CA GLU A 205 -20.18 -38.53 -10.24
C GLU A 205 -20.81 -37.79 -9.05
N ASP A 206 -20.17 -37.84 -7.90
CA ASP A 206 -20.57 -37.15 -6.66
C ASP A 206 -20.50 -35.60 -6.73
N MET A 207 -19.77 -35.04 -7.69
CA MET A 207 -19.61 -33.62 -7.89
C MET A 207 -20.47 -33.06 -9.03
N VAL A 208 -21.05 -33.87 -9.90
CA VAL A 208 -21.77 -33.40 -11.10
C VAL A 208 -22.90 -32.44 -10.76
N GLU A 209 -23.75 -32.80 -9.79
CA GLU A 209 -24.88 -31.94 -9.38
C GLU A 209 -24.38 -30.63 -8.77
N LYS A 210 -23.38 -30.69 -7.90
CA LYS A 210 -22.78 -29.51 -7.30
C LYS A 210 -22.15 -28.61 -8.36
N ALA A 211 -21.40 -29.18 -9.30
CA ALA A 211 -20.79 -28.42 -10.39
C ALA A 211 -21.85 -27.72 -11.25
N LYS A 212 -22.96 -28.39 -11.59
CA LYS A 212 -24.07 -27.76 -12.32
C LYS A 212 -24.66 -26.57 -11.56
N ASN A 213 -24.94 -26.73 -10.25
CA ASN A 213 -25.51 -25.65 -9.45
C ASN A 213 -24.58 -24.42 -9.40
N TYR A 214 -23.26 -24.62 -9.18
CA TYR A 214 -22.32 -23.51 -9.18
C TYR A 214 -22.14 -22.88 -10.57
N ARG A 215 -22.20 -23.70 -11.65
CA ARG A 215 -22.17 -23.20 -13.01
C ARG A 215 -23.38 -22.32 -13.31
N SER A 216 -24.61 -22.76 -12.94
CA SER A 216 -25.82 -21.97 -13.16
C SER A 216 -25.72 -20.60 -12.48
N MET A 217 -25.24 -20.55 -11.23
CA MET A 217 -24.99 -19.27 -10.55
C MET A 217 -23.98 -18.38 -11.31
N LEU A 218 -22.92 -18.98 -11.85
CA LEU A 218 -21.90 -18.27 -12.61
C LEU A 218 -22.44 -17.74 -13.94
N VAL A 219 -23.26 -18.52 -14.64
CA VAL A 219 -23.92 -18.13 -15.91
C VAL A 219 -24.94 -17.02 -15.68
N GLU A 220 -25.80 -17.15 -14.66
CA GLU A 220 -26.78 -16.11 -14.29
C GLU A 220 -26.13 -14.74 -14.05
N GLU A 221 -24.97 -14.72 -13.42
CA GLU A 221 -24.21 -13.49 -13.24
C GLU A 221 -23.52 -13.01 -14.52
N ALA A 222 -23.01 -13.93 -15.33
CA ALA A 222 -22.32 -13.57 -16.56
C ALA A 222 -23.25 -12.93 -17.59
N VAL A 223 -24.45 -13.45 -17.75
CA VAL A 223 -25.40 -12.96 -18.77
C VAL A 223 -25.86 -11.52 -18.51
N GLN A 224 -25.77 -11.04 -17.27
CA GLN A 224 -26.07 -9.64 -16.93
C GLN A 224 -25.09 -8.63 -17.59
N ALA A 225 -23.93 -9.09 -18.09
CA ALA A 225 -22.95 -8.23 -18.74
C ALA A 225 -23.34 -7.79 -20.17
N ASP A 226 -24.29 -8.47 -20.79
CA ASP A 226 -24.64 -8.28 -22.22
C ASP A 226 -26.12 -8.61 -22.46
N GLU A 227 -26.89 -7.65 -22.95
CA GLU A 227 -28.32 -7.81 -23.22
C GLU A 227 -28.61 -8.94 -24.20
N THR A 228 -27.79 -9.10 -25.23
CA THR A 228 -27.95 -10.16 -26.23
C THR A 228 -27.75 -11.55 -25.62
N LEU A 229 -26.78 -11.65 -24.70
CA LEU A 229 -26.51 -12.91 -23.99
C LEU A 229 -27.63 -13.22 -23.00
N MET A 230 -28.19 -12.20 -22.37
CA MET A 230 -29.35 -12.32 -21.47
C MET A 230 -30.59 -12.80 -22.21
N GLU A 231 -30.92 -12.22 -23.38
CA GLU A 231 -32.01 -12.66 -24.25
C GLU A 231 -31.83 -14.14 -24.66
N LYS A 232 -30.61 -14.49 -25.10
CA LYS A 232 -30.26 -15.87 -25.47
C LYS A 232 -30.45 -16.85 -24.32
N TYR A 233 -30.08 -16.47 -23.10
CA TYR A 233 -30.27 -17.26 -21.89
C TYR A 233 -31.75 -17.49 -21.57
N PHE A 234 -32.60 -16.45 -21.66
CA PHE A 234 -34.03 -16.56 -21.40
C PHE A 234 -34.79 -17.35 -22.47
N ASP A 235 -34.35 -17.24 -23.73
CA ASP A 235 -35.05 -17.92 -24.85
C ASP A 235 -34.65 -19.38 -25.02
N GLN A 236 -33.35 -19.72 -24.76
CA GLN A 236 -32.79 -21.00 -25.11
C GLN A 236 -32.20 -21.78 -23.91
N GLY A 237 -32.13 -21.12 -22.73
CA GLY A 237 -31.58 -21.71 -21.52
C GLY A 237 -30.05 -21.65 -21.40
N GLU A 238 -29.54 -22.12 -20.28
CA GLU A 238 -28.12 -22.11 -19.93
C GLU A 238 -27.24 -22.86 -20.93
N GLU A 239 -27.74 -23.99 -21.45
CA GLU A 239 -26.97 -24.85 -22.38
C GLU A 239 -26.65 -24.19 -23.72
N ALA A 240 -27.38 -23.13 -24.06
CA ALA A 240 -27.11 -22.35 -25.27
C ALA A 240 -25.88 -21.44 -25.13
N ILE A 241 -25.46 -21.13 -23.90
CA ILE A 241 -24.31 -20.25 -23.65
C ILE A 241 -23.00 -21.04 -23.85
N THR A 242 -22.27 -20.69 -24.87
CA THR A 242 -20.97 -21.35 -25.14
C THR A 242 -19.89 -20.95 -24.11
N PRO A 243 -18.86 -21.79 -23.92
CA PRO A 243 -17.72 -21.46 -23.05
C PRO A 243 -17.04 -20.15 -23.43
N GLU A 244 -16.92 -19.83 -24.71
CA GLU A 244 -16.31 -18.60 -25.22
C GLU A 244 -17.15 -17.35 -24.87
N GLU A 245 -18.48 -17.45 -25.06
CA GLU A 245 -19.40 -16.36 -24.66
C GLU A 245 -19.35 -16.15 -23.15
N LEU A 246 -19.35 -17.24 -22.37
CA LEU A 246 -19.26 -17.19 -20.91
C LEU A 246 -17.94 -16.53 -20.47
N LYS A 247 -16.81 -16.94 -21.03
CA LYS A 247 -15.51 -16.34 -20.75
C LYS A 247 -15.49 -14.85 -21.05
N LYS A 248 -16.01 -14.44 -22.21
CA LYS A 248 -16.06 -13.03 -22.60
C LYS A 248 -16.94 -12.18 -21.66
N ALA A 249 -18.09 -12.70 -21.28
CA ALA A 249 -19.00 -12.02 -20.36
C ALA A 249 -18.40 -11.88 -18.96
N LEU A 250 -17.85 -12.97 -18.42
CA LEU A 250 -17.15 -12.96 -17.12
C LEU A 250 -15.97 -12.01 -17.11
N ARG A 251 -15.15 -12.01 -18.19
CA ARG A 251 -14.03 -11.08 -18.33
C ARG A 251 -14.48 -9.63 -18.19
N LYS A 252 -15.57 -9.24 -18.89
CA LYS A 252 -16.12 -7.89 -18.81
C LYS A 252 -16.49 -7.53 -17.37
N ARG A 253 -17.18 -8.42 -16.66
CA ARG A 253 -17.58 -8.24 -15.25
C ARG A 253 -16.40 -8.12 -14.31
N VAL A 254 -15.33 -8.91 -14.52
CA VAL A 254 -14.10 -8.84 -13.72
C VAL A 254 -13.38 -7.52 -13.95
N ILE A 255 -13.27 -7.07 -15.21
CA ILE A 255 -12.61 -5.79 -15.55
C ILE A 255 -13.36 -4.60 -14.94
N ASP A 256 -14.68 -4.67 -14.86
CA ASP A 256 -15.51 -3.64 -14.20
C ASP A 256 -15.26 -3.55 -12.68
N GLY A 257 -14.48 -4.47 -12.10
CA GLY A 257 -14.05 -4.45 -10.69
C GLY A 257 -15.15 -4.78 -9.67
N GLN A 258 -16.32 -5.22 -10.12
CA GLN A 258 -17.47 -5.53 -9.25
C GLN A 258 -17.80 -7.02 -9.15
N PHE A 259 -16.96 -7.86 -9.78
CA PHE A 259 -17.16 -9.31 -9.83
C PHE A 259 -15.84 -10.03 -9.64
N PHE A 260 -15.81 -11.06 -8.81
CA PHE A 260 -14.58 -11.70 -8.39
C PHE A 260 -14.67 -13.22 -8.60
N LEU A 261 -13.74 -13.77 -9.41
CA LEU A 261 -13.64 -15.19 -9.63
C LEU A 261 -12.80 -15.84 -8.54
N VAL A 262 -13.29 -16.92 -7.96
CA VAL A 262 -12.63 -17.64 -6.86
C VAL A 262 -12.22 -19.02 -7.31
N THR A 263 -10.94 -19.36 -7.12
CA THR A 263 -10.39 -20.69 -7.31
C THR A 263 -9.68 -21.16 -6.03
N GLY A 264 -9.45 -22.45 -5.89
CA GLY A 264 -8.75 -23.00 -4.73
C GLY A 264 -7.77 -24.09 -5.11
N GLY A 265 -6.73 -24.25 -4.29
CA GLY A 265 -5.71 -25.25 -4.53
C GLY A 265 -4.59 -25.25 -3.49
N ASP A 266 -3.50 -25.91 -3.81
CA ASP A 266 -2.22 -25.77 -3.14
C ASP A 266 -1.30 -24.88 -4.00
N GLY A 267 -0.84 -23.77 -3.44
CA GLY A 267 0.06 -22.82 -4.10
C GLY A 267 1.41 -23.40 -4.52
N ARG A 268 1.71 -24.65 -4.18
CA ARG A 268 2.92 -25.37 -4.63
C ARG A 268 2.64 -26.29 -5.81
N GLY A 269 1.38 -26.66 -6.00
CA GLY A 269 0.95 -27.70 -6.93
C GLY A 269 0.78 -27.20 -8.36
N VAL A 270 0.52 -28.16 -9.24
CA VAL A 270 0.24 -27.92 -10.66
C VAL A 270 -1.03 -27.08 -10.88
N VAL A 271 -1.95 -27.03 -9.91
CA VAL A 271 -3.18 -26.21 -9.95
C VAL A 271 -2.88 -24.70 -10.12
N VAL A 272 -1.67 -24.24 -9.78
CA VAL A 272 -1.24 -22.86 -10.05
C VAL A 272 -1.30 -22.53 -11.56
N GLU A 273 -1.24 -23.51 -12.46
CA GLU A 273 -1.48 -23.28 -13.90
C GLU A 273 -2.89 -22.77 -14.19
N LYS A 274 -3.89 -23.21 -13.41
CA LYS A 274 -5.25 -22.67 -13.52
C LYS A 274 -5.34 -21.22 -13.04
N VAL A 275 -4.54 -20.84 -12.04
CA VAL A 275 -4.43 -19.40 -11.65
C VAL A 275 -3.82 -18.58 -12.78
N LEU A 276 -2.78 -19.09 -13.44
CA LEU A 276 -2.18 -18.43 -14.62
C LEU A 276 -3.17 -18.33 -15.79
N ASP A 277 -3.99 -19.34 -16.01
CA ASP A 277 -5.06 -19.30 -17.02
C ASP A 277 -6.09 -18.22 -16.66
N LEU A 278 -6.52 -18.13 -15.41
CA LEU A 278 -7.42 -17.08 -14.96
C LEU A 278 -6.82 -15.67 -15.14
N VAL A 279 -5.54 -15.51 -14.85
CA VAL A 279 -4.82 -14.24 -15.07
C VAL A 279 -4.87 -13.84 -16.54
N THR A 280 -4.58 -14.76 -17.45
CA THR A 280 -4.55 -14.45 -18.89
C THR A 280 -5.93 -14.25 -19.50
N ASP A 281 -6.92 -15.05 -19.03
CA ASP A 281 -8.27 -15.04 -19.59
C ASP A 281 -9.13 -13.88 -19.05
N PHE A 282 -9.00 -13.50 -17.77
CA PHE A 282 -9.94 -12.62 -17.10
C PHE A 282 -9.38 -11.29 -16.62
N LEU A 283 -8.09 -11.20 -16.24
CA LEU A 283 -7.54 -9.93 -15.82
C LEU A 283 -7.27 -9.00 -17.02
N PRO A 284 -7.36 -7.68 -16.83
CA PRO A 284 -7.22 -6.72 -17.91
C PRO A 284 -5.81 -6.68 -18.52
N ALA A 285 -5.76 -6.33 -19.78
CA ALA A 285 -4.57 -5.84 -20.44
C ALA A 285 -4.45 -4.32 -20.27
N PRO A 286 -3.29 -3.71 -20.52
CA PRO A 286 -3.14 -2.26 -20.50
C PRO A 286 -4.11 -1.52 -21.42
N THR A 287 -4.58 -2.18 -22.49
CA THR A 287 -5.58 -1.65 -23.44
C THR A 287 -7.02 -1.71 -22.95
N ASP A 288 -7.30 -2.51 -21.91
CA ASP A 288 -8.63 -2.64 -21.32
C ASP A 288 -8.87 -1.61 -20.21
N ILE A 289 -7.81 -0.96 -19.75
CA ILE A 289 -7.87 0.02 -18.66
C ILE A 289 -8.20 1.40 -19.21
N PRO A 290 -8.97 2.22 -18.48
CA PRO A 290 -9.23 3.60 -18.87
C PRO A 290 -7.94 4.37 -19.14
N ALA A 291 -7.99 5.30 -20.08
CA ALA A 291 -6.88 6.19 -20.38
C ALA A 291 -6.43 6.93 -19.11
N ILE A 292 -5.12 7.07 -18.92
CA ILE A 292 -4.60 7.75 -17.73
C ILE A 292 -4.83 9.26 -17.83
N LEU A 293 -5.27 9.81 -16.72
CA LEU A 293 -5.49 11.24 -16.54
C LEU A 293 -4.28 11.89 -15.86
N GLY A 294 -3.89 13.05 -16.32
CA GLY A 294 -2.89 13.90 -15.68
C GLY A 294 -3.18 15.36 -15.97
N LYS A 295 -2.35 16.24 -15.43
CA LYS A 295 -2.49 17.68 -15.60
C LYS A 295 -1.27 18.27 -16.32
N SER A 296 -1.51 19.30 -17.08
CA SER A 296 -0.42 20.12 -17.66
C SER A 296 0.31 20.84 -16.52
N PRO A 297 1.62 20.66 -16.35
CA PRO A 297 2.37 21.38 -15.30
C PRO A 297 2.36 22.91 -15.47
N LYS A 298 2.05 23.37 -16.71
CA LYS A 298 2.06 24.81 -17.05
C LYS A 298 0.69 25.45 -16.93
N THR A 299 -0.38 24.77 -17.40
CA THR A 299 -1.73 25.36 -17.49
C THR A 299 -2.70 24.78 -16.46
N GLY A 300 -2.37 23.66 -15.84
CA GLY A 300 -3.27 22.93 -14.93
C GLY A 300 -4.43 22.19 -15.62
N GLU A 301 -4.50 22.25 -16.96
CA GLU A 301 -5.53 21.57 -17.76
C GLU A 301 -5.36 20.06 -17.74
N ASP A 302 -6.48 19.35 -17.78
CA ASP A 302 -6.48 17.90 -17.82
C ASP A 302 -5.96 17.38 -19.17
N ILE A 303 -5.09 16.40 -19.11
CA ILE A 303 -4.49 15.70 -20.25
C ILE A 303 -4.82 14.23 -20.14
N VAL A 304 -5.27 13.62 -21.23
CA VAL A 304 -5.56 12.18 -21.35
C VAL A 304 -4.45 11.51 -22.14
N ARG A 305 -4.01 10.33 -21.71
CA ARG A 305 -3.07 9.47 -22.44
C ARG A 305 -3.62 8.04 -22.53
N HIS A 306 -3.59 7.50 -23.73
CA HIS A 306 -3.97 6.11 -24.00
C HIS A 306 -2.76 5.20 -23.97
N SER A 307 -2.98 3.94 -23.72
CA SER A 307 -1.93 2.92 -23.75
C SER A 307 -1.54 2.60 -25.20
N ASP A 308 -0.84 3.54 -25.85
CA ASP A 308 -0.36 3.44 -27.23
C ASP A 308 1.10 3.91 -27.31
N GLU A 309 1.94 3.12 -27.98
CA GLU A 309 3.36 3.45 -28.20
C GLU A 309 3.59 4.67 -29.08
N LYS A 310 2.56 5.11 -29.84
CA LYS A 310 2.63 6.29 -30.73
C LYS A 310 2.34 7.61 -29.99
N GLU A 311 1.75 7.54 -28.82
CA GLU A 311 1.53 8.73 -27.99
C GLU A 311 2.83 9.25 -27.37
N PRO A 312 2.87 10.50 -26.90
CA PRO A 312 4.01 11.00 -26.13
C PRO A 312 4.27 10.18 -24.89
N LEU A 313 5.56 10.00 -24.54
CA LEU A 313 5.96 9.25 -23.34
C LEU A 313 5.29 9.80 -22.09
N THR A 314 4.72 8.90 -21.32
CA THR A 314 4.26 9.12 -19.93
C THR A 314 4.56 7.89 -19.11
N ALA A 315 5.33 8.05 -18.05
CA ALA A 315 5.70 6.97 -17.13
C ALA A 315 5.67 7.45 -15.67
N LEU A 316 5.42 6.53 -14.76
CA LEU A 316 5.42 6.76 -13.31
C LEU A 316 6.56 5.96 -12.68
N ALA A 317 7.42 6.64 -11.93
CA ALA A 317 8.39 6.00 -11.06
C ALA A 317 7.68 5.57 -9.76
N PHE A 318 7.51 4.26 -9.57
CA PHE A 318 6.72 3.77 -8.45
C PHE A 318 7.54 3.14 -7.34
N LYS A 319 8.81 2.79 -7.62
CA LYS A 319 9.71 2.20 -6.63
C LYS A 319 11.16 2.56 -6.91
N ILE A 320 11.91 2.77 -5.83
CA ILE A 320 13.36 2.90 -5.85
C ILE A 320 13.97 1.75 -5.06
N ALA A 321 15.07 1.21 -5.55
CA ALA A 321 15.90 0.25 -4.85
C ALA A 321 17.36 0.61 -5.04
N THR A 322 18.18 0.41 -4.01
CA THR A 322 19.63 0.58 -4.11
C THR A 322 20.29 -0.77 -4.37
N ASP A 323 21.05 -0.83 -5.42
CA ASP A 323 21.81 -2.02 -5.79
C ASP A 323 23.30 -1.78 -5.55
N PRO A 324 24.02 -2.72 -4.91
CA PRO A 324 25.43 -2.54 -4.59
C PRO A 324 26.34 -2.34 -5.81
N PHE A 325 25.93 -2.85 -6.99
CA PHE A 325 26.76 -2.86 -8.20
C PHE A 325 26.39 -1.78 -9.20
N VAL A 326 25.09 -1.49 -9.35
CA VAL A 326 24.58 -0.53 -10.35
C VAL A 326 24.08 0.78 -9.74
N GLY A 327 24.00 0.84 -8.42
CA GLY A 327 23.50 2.01 -7.70
C GLY A 327 21.97 2.10 -7.68
N LYS A 328 21.42 3.30 -7.92
CA LYS A 328 19.98 3.57 -7.83
C LYS A 328 19.25 2.94 -9.01
N LEU A 329 18.35 2.01 -8.72
CA LEU A 329 17.40 1.38 -9.65
C LEU A 329 16.02 2.00 -9.45
N ILE A 330 15.45 2.58 -10.50
CA ILE A 330 14.15 3.23 -10.45
C ILE A 330 13.18 2.42 -11.29
N PHE A 331 12.23 1.76 -10.64
CA PHE A 331 11.20 0.99 -11.33
C PHE A 331 10.12 1.93 -11.84
N ILE A 332 9.83 1.81 -13.13
CA ILE A 332 8.84 2.63 -13.84
C ILE A 332 7.77 1.78 -14.49
N ARG A 333 6.54 2.32 -14.52
CA ARG A 333 5.46 1.89 -15.37
C ARG A 333 5.31 2.88 -16.52
N VAL A 334 5.41 2.41 -17.75
CA VAL A 334 5.13 3.22 -18.94
C VAL A 334 3.65 3.12 -19.27
N TYR A 335 2.94 4.24 -19.27
CA TYR A 335 1.52 4.31 -19.61
C TYR A 335 1.29 4.62 -21.08
N SER A 336 2.09 5.49 -21.69
CA SER A 336 2.03 5.85 -23.11
C SER A 336 3.43 6.07 -23.70
N GLY A 337 3.54 5.96 -25.00
CA GLY A 337 4.79 6.20 -25.72
C GLY A 337 5.84 5.12 -25.53
N LYS A 338 7.08 5.50 -25.80
CA LYS A 338 8.28 4.65 -25.66
C LYS A 338 9.38 5.38 -24.90
N LEU A 339 10.15 4.63 -24.15
CA LEU A 339 11.37 5.09 -23.51
C LEU A 339 12.56 4.29 -24.03
N GLU A 340 13.58 4.99 -24.50
CA GLU A 340 14.81 4.40 -25.05
C GLU A 340 15.99 4.63 -24.11
N SER A 341 16.89 3.66 -24.04
CA SER A 341 18.16 3.79 -23.36
C SER A 341 18.99 4.92 -23.96
N GLY A 342 19.60 5.77 -23.12
CA GLY A 342 20.40 6.92 -23.53
C GLY A 342 19.58 8.17 -23.90
N SER A 343 18.26 8.11 -23.95
CA SER A 343 17.36 9.25 -24.22
C SER A 343 17.26 10.23 -23.07
N TYR A 344 16.51 11.32 -23.25
CA TYR A 344 16.23 12.31 -22.23
C TYR A 344 14.73 12.34 -21.92
N VAL A 345 14.39 12.42 -20.65
CA VAL A 345 13.03 12.59 -20.13
C VAL A 345 12.91 13.86 -19.32
N LEU A 346 11.71 14.39 -19.22
CA LEU A 346 11.36 15.45 -18.28
C LEU A 346 10.83 14.80 -17.01
N ASN A 347 11.45 15.13 -15.89
CA ASN A 347 10.88 14.91 -14.57
C ASN A 347 9.83 16.03 -14.36
N ALA A 348 8.56 15.68 -14.50
CA ALA A 348 7.49 16.69 -14.49
C ALA A 348 7.25 17.25 -13.06
N THR A 349 7.69 16.55 -12.02
CA THR A 349 7.57 16.99 -10.63
C THR A 349 8.56 18.09 -10.29
N THR A 350 9.83 17.93 -10.74
CA THR A 350 10.91 18.89 -10.48
C THR A 350 11.13 19.91 -11.61
N GLY A 351 10.61 19.64 -12.80
CA GLY A 351 10.86 20.42 -14.01
C GLY A 351 12.23 20.19 -14.67
N ASN A 352 13.05 19.27 -14.15
CA ASN A 352 14.38 18.97 -14.64
C ASN A 352 14.37 17.94 -15.78
N LYS A 353 15.30 18.09 -16.74
CA LYS A 353 15.58 17.04 -17.72
C LYS A 353 16.62 16.08 -17.17
N GLU A 354 16.30 14.79 -17.22
CA GLU A 354 17.19 13.72 -16.79
C GLU A 354 17.55 12.81 -17.97
N ARG A 355 18.77 12.27 -17.94
CA ARG A 355 19.22 11.32 -18.94
C ARG A 355 18.96 9.89 -18.46
N VAL A 356 18.26 9.12 -19.26
CA VAL A 356 18.09 7.67 -19.09
C VAL A 356 19.45 6.99 -19.38
N GLY A 357 20.05 6.36 -18.39
CA GLY A 357 21.31 5.63 -18.58
C GLY A 357 21.04 4.29 -19.25
N ARG A 358 20.64 3.30 -18.49
CA ARG A 358 20.31 1.94 -18.96
C ARG A 358 18.89 1.60 -18.55
N LEU A 359 18.25 0.77 -19.37
CA LEU A 359 16.99 0.12 -19.06
C LEU A 359 17.25 -1.35 -18.72
N VAL A 360 16.67 -1.82 -17.63
CA VAL A 360 16.89 -3.17 -17.12
C VAL A 360 15.56 -3.87 -16.89
N ARG A 361 15.42 -5.07 -17.40
CA ARG A 361 14.28 -5.96 -17.11
C ARG A 361 14.70 -7.04 -16.14
N MET A 362 13.87 -7.26 -15.13
CA MET A 362 14.11 -8.29 -14.13
C MET A 362 13.45 -9.61 -14.54
N PHE A 363 14.24 -10.67 -14.55
CA PHE A 363 13.80 -12.05 -14.78
C PHE A 363 14.28 -12.92 -13.62
N ALA A 364 13.43 -13.12 -12.62
CA ALA A 364 13.80 -13.84 -11.40
C ALA A 364 15.10 -13.26 -10.78
N ASP A 365 16.19 -14.01 -10.76
CA ASP A 365 17.52 -13.63 -10.27
C ASP A 365 18.39 -12.94 -11.34
N LYS A 366 17.92 -12.86 -12.60
CA LYS A 366 18.68 -12.32 -13.72
C LYS A 366 18.22 -10.92 -14.10
N ARG A 367 19.15 -10.16 -14.64
CA ARG A 367 18.94 -8.81 -15.16
C ARG A 367 19.36 -8.78 -16.59
N ASP A 368 18.44 -8.37 -17.45
CA ASP A 368 18.70 -8.19 -18.86
C ASP A 368 18.65 -6.71 -19.21
N ASP A 369 19.73 -6.18 -19.79
CA ASP A 369 19.71 -4.85 -20.37
C ASP A 369 18.80 -4.86 -21.61
N ILE A 370 17.94 -3.84 -21.73
CA ILE A 370 17.03 -3.67 -22.86
C ILE A 370 17.23 -2.30 -23.49
N ASP A 371 17.02 -2.20 -24.80
CA ASP A 371 17.22 -0.95 -25.53
C ASP A 371 16.03 -0.01 -25.41
N GLU A 372 14.82 -0.56 -25.35
CA GLU A 372 13.57 0.21 -25.28
C GLU A 372 12.50 -0.47 -24.42
N ILE A 373 11.58 0.34 -23.90
CA ILE A 373 10.36 -0.10 -23.23
C ILE A 373 9.18 0.74 -23.73
N GLY A 374 8.05 0.09 -24.04
CA GLY A 374 6.86 0.74 -24.57
C GLY A 374 5.71 0.83 -23.57
N ALA A 375 4.63 1.47 -24.01
CA ALA A 375 3.37 1.57 -23.27
C ALA A 375 2.92 0.21 -22.71
N GLY A 376 2.36 0.22 -21.51
CA GLY A 376 1.86 -0.98 -20.85
C GLY A 376 2.93 -1.84 -20.14
N ASP A 377 4.21 -1.49 -20.20
CA ASP A 377 5.29 -2.31 -19.65
C ASP A 377 5.91 -1.75 -18.37
N ILE A 378 6.65 -2.60 -17.66
CA ILE A 378 7.37 -2.28 -16.44
C ILE A 378 8.84 -2.63 -16.61
N ALA A 379 9.74 -1.72 -16.23
CA ALA A 379 11.18 -1.97 -16.19
C ALA A 379 11.86 -1.09 -15.13
N ALA A 380 13.14 -1.35 -14.86
CA ALA A 380 13.97 -0.49 -14.04
C ALA A 380 14.87 0.41 -14.91
N VAL A 381 15.06 1.65 -14.46
CA VAL A 381 15.92 2.65 -15.06
C VAL A 381 17.12 2.90 -14.16
N VAL A 382 18.31 2.95 -14.77
CA VAL A 382 19.55 3.35 -14.10
C VAL A 382 20.00 4.69 -14.64
N GLY A 383 20.46 5.57 -13.76
CA GLY A 383 21.10 6.84 -14.15
C GLY A 383 20.25 8.09 -13.95
N LEU A 384 19.00 7.97 -13.54
CA LEU A 384 18.17 9.10 -13.10
C LEU A 384 18.62 9.54 -11.68
N LYS A 385 18.83 10.84 -11.48
CA LYS A 385 19.39 11.39 -10.24
C LYS A 385 18.35 11.98 -9.30
N ASP A 386 17.45 12.79 -9.88
CA ASP A 386 16.48 13.59 -9.12
C ASP A 386 15.11 12.91 -9.01
N THR A 387 14.97 11.75 -9.69
CA THR A 387 13.72 10.99 -9.69
C THR A 387 13.54 10.25 -8.36
N THR A 388 12.37 10.43 -7.74
CA THR A 388 11.92 9.78 -6.50
C THR A 388 10.65 8.96 -6.74
N THR A 389 10.22 8.18 -5.75
CA THR A 389 8.94 7.46 -5.81
C THR A 389 7.79 8.45 -5.98
N GLY A 390 6.88 8.16 -6.92
CA GLY A 390 5.77 9.04 -7.28
C GLY A 390 6.08 10.06 -8.38
N THR A 391 7.34 10.16 -8.83
CA THR A 391 7.74 11.09 -9.90
C THR A 391 7.14 10.67 -11.25
N THR A 392 6.57 11.66 -11.96
CA THR A 392 6.16 11.48 -13.36
C THR A 392 7.31 11.81 -14.30
N LEU A 393 7.63 10.85 -15.18
CA LEU A 393 8.59 11.02 -16.26
C LEU A 393 7.84 11.11 -17.58
N CYS A 394 8.12 12.14 -18.38
CA CYS A 394 7.38 12.35 -19.64
C CYS A 394 8.26 12.92 -20.75
N ASP A 395 7.68 12.98 -21.95
CA ASP A 395 8.27 13.68 -23.10
C ASP A 395 8.43 15.17 -22.79
N PRO A 396 9.65 15.73 -22.90
CA PRO A 396 9.88 17.16 -22.68
C PRO A 396 9.04 18.11 -23.55
N ALA A 397 8.62 17.66 -24.75
CA ALA A 397 7.79 18.44 -25.66
C ALA A 397 6.30 18.43 -25.29
N HIS A 398 5.85 17.39 -24.58
CA HIS A 398 4.45 17.17 -24.21
C HIS A 398 4.31 16.88 -22.70
N PRO A 399 4.65 17.82 -21.83
CA PRO A 399 4.70 17.60 -20.39
C PRO A 399 3.33 17.28 -19.79
N ILE A 400 3.31 16.29 -18.93
CA ILE A 400 2.14 15.86 -18.15
C ILE A 400 2.61 15.52 -16.74
N LEU A 401 1.80 15.83 -15.75
CA LEU A 401 1.96 15.43 -14.34
C LEU A 401 0.81 14.50 -13.97
N LEU A 402 1.14 13.28 -13.58
CA LEU A 402 0.19 12.32 -13.05
C LEU A 402 -0.11 12.65 -11.58
N GLU A 403 -1.23 12.16 -11.07
CA GLU A 403 -1.58 12.26 -9.66
C GLU A 403 -0.50 11.62 -8.79
N SER A 404 -0.06 12.35 -7.76
CA SER A 404 0.94 11.88 -6.81
C SER A 404 0.39 10.76 -5.92
N ILE A 405 1.25 9.85 -5.51
CA ILE A 405 0.92 8.86 -4.49
C ILE A 405 1.01 9.57 -3.13
N GLU A 406 -0.09 9.60 -2.38
CA GLU A 406 -0.10 10.10 -1.00
C GLU A 406 0.24 8.95 -0.06
N PHE A 407 1.24 9.17 0.79
CA PHE A 407 1.65 8.18 1.79
C PHE A 407 1.21 8.64 3.19
N PRO A 408 0.78 7.72 4.06
CA PRO A 408 0.43 8.05 5.43
C PRO A 408 1.68 8.52 6.21
N ASP A 409 1.47 9.41 7.16
CA ASP A 409 2.52 9.80 8.09
C ASP A 409 2.90 8.62 9.00
N PRO A 410 4.22 8.37 9.19
CA PRO A 410 4.68 7.27 10.03
C PRO A 410 4.31 7.50 11.50
N PRO A 411 3.61 6.54 12.16
CA PRO A 411 3.12 6.72 13.53
C PRO A 411 4.15 6.43 14.63
N VAL A 412 5.22 5.70 14.32
CA VAL A 412 6.24 5.29 15.31
C VAL A 412 7.54 6.00 15.07
N SER A 413 8.16 6.55 16.12
CA SER A 413 9.46 7.21 16.05
C SER A 413 10.40 6.68 17.12
N ILE A 414 11.69 6.53 16.78
CA ILE A 414 12.77 6.18 17.70
C ILE A 414 13.95 7.13 17.51
N ALA A 415 14.69 7.36 18.59
CA ALA A 415 15.96 8.04 18.52
C ALA A 415 17.06 7.05 18.13
N VAL A 416 17.97 7.46 17.24
CA VAL A 416 19.08 6.65 16.76
C VAL A 416 20.37 7.42 16.95
N GLU A 417 21.33 6.79 17.62
CA GLU A 417 22.64 7.37 17.88
C GLU A 417 23.74 6.43 17.38
N PRO A 418 24.73 6.93 16.61
CA PRO A 418 25.84 6.10 16.18
C PRO A 418 26.70 5.72 17.37
N LYS A 419 27.20 4.49 17.42
CA LYS A 419 28.09 4.06 18.51
C LYS A 419 29.44 4.78 18.52
N THR A 420 29.89 5.27 17.37
CA THR A 420 31.15 6.00 17.22
C THR A 420 30.95 7.28 16.43
N LYS A 421 31.80 8.30 16.71
CA LYS A 421 31.79 9.55 15.93
C LYS A 421 32.13 9.33 14.45
N ALA A 422 32.91 8.31 14.12
CA ALA A 422 33.25 7.97 12.73
C ALA A 422 32.08 7.43 11.94
N ASP A 423 31.04 6.88 12.63
CA ASP A 423 29.87 6.33 12.00
C ASP A 423 28.77 7.38 11.79
N GLN A 424 28.91 8.58 12.35
CA GLN A 424 27.89 9.64 12.25
C GLN A 424 27.62 10.06 10.80
N GLU A 425 28.68 10.28 10.02
CA GLU A 425 28.56 10.65 8.61
C GLU A 425 27.99 9.49 7.76
N LYS A 426 28.47 8.27 8.01
CA LYS A 426 27.94 7.06 7.33
C LYS A 426 26.49 6.81 7.68
N MET A 427 26.09 7.04 8.94
CA MET A 427 24.70 6.93 9.39
C MET A 427 23.81 7.91 8.64
N ALA A 428 24.22 9.18 8.55
CA ALA A 428 23.44 10.19 7.83
C ALA A 428 23.28 9.84 6.34
N ILE A 429 24.34 9.38 5.69
CA ILE A 429 24.31 8.93 4.29
C ILE A 429 23.42 7.70 4.14
N GLY A 430 23.55 6.69 5.02
CA GLY A 430 22.77 5.46 5.00
C GLY A 430 21.28 5.73 5.20
N LEU A 431 20.92 6.48 6.24
CA LEU A 431 19.54 6.86 6.53
C LEU A 431 18.92 7.69 5.39
N GLY A 432 19.69 8.62 4.80
CA GLY A 432 19.25 9.39 3.64
C GLY A 432 18.91 8.52 2.44
N LYS A 433 19.75 7.51 2.12
CA LYS A 433 19.45 6.56 1.03
C LYS A 433 18.24 5.69 1.33
N LEU A 434 18.07 5.22 2.57
CA LEU A 434 16.93 4.43 2.98
C LEU A 434 15.63 5.25 2.89
N ALA A 435 15.68 6.55 3.24
CA ALA A 435 14.56 7.47 3.08
C ALA A 435 14.20 7.77 1.61
N GLU A 436 15.18 7.73 0.70
CA GLU A 436 14.89 7.82 -0.74
C GLU A 436 14.15 6.58 -1.29
N GLU A 437 14.43 5.40 -0.73
CA GLU A 437 13.78 4.15 -1.13
C GLU A 437 12.35 4.04 -0.60
N ASP A 438 12.14 4.47 0.64
CA ASP A 438 10.86 4.33 1.35
C ASP A 438 10.29 5.69 1.75
N PRO A 439 9.25 6.18 1.08
CA PRO A 439 8.63 7.45 1.39
C PRO A 439 7.90 7.49 2.74
N THR A 440 7.65 6.34 3.38
CA THR A 440 7.09 6.26 4.74
C THR A 440 8.14 6.22 5.84
N PHE A 441 9.40 6.13 5.46
CA PHE A 441 10.52 6.28 6.37
C PHE A 441 11.02 7.71 6.35
N ARG A 442 10.99 8.37 7.51
CA ARG A 442 11.44 9.77 7.67
C ARG A 442 12.60 9.87 8.62
N VAL A 443 13.49 10.79 8.32
CA VAL A 443 14.67 11.12 9.16
C VAL A 443 14.67 12.60 9.42
N HIS A 444 14.76 13.01 10.67
CA HIS A 444 14.99 14.42 11.03
C HIS A 444 15.89 14.50 12.25
N THR A 445 16.55 15.64 12.40
CA THR A 445 17.30 15.96 13.62
C THR A 445 16.43 16.82 14.50
N ASP A 446 16.23 16.38 15.74
CA ASP A 446 15.55 17.19 16.75
C ASP A 446 16.45 18.37 17.13
N GLU A 447 16.00 19.59 16.90
CA GLU A 447 16.79 20.81 17.13
C GLU A 447 17.09 21.05 18.62
N GLU A 448 16.23 20.57 19.53
CA GLU A 448 16.40 20.76 20.95
C GLU A 448 17.35 19.73 21.57
N SER A 449 17.20 18.46 21.21
CA SER A 449 18.05 17.37 21.75
C SER A 449 19.29 17.09 20.91
N GLY A 450 19.33 17.55 19.65
CA GLY A 450 20.36 17.21 18.68
C GLY A 450 20.34 15.74 18.25
N GLN A 451 19.32 14.98 18.66
CA GLN A 451 19.19 13.55 18.32
C GLN A 451 18.67 13.36 16.90
N THR A 452 19.18 12.33 16.23
CA THR A 452 18.61 11.86 14.98
C THR A 452 17.38 11.01 15.30
N ILE A 453 16.22 11.46 14.86
CA ILE A 453 14.94 10.74 15.01
C ILE A 453 14.59 10.09 13.69
N ILE A 454 14.26 8.81 13.73
CA ILE A 454 13.72 8.07 12.59
C ILE A 454 12.28 7.67 12.87
N SER A 455 11.44 7.80 11.86
CA SER A 455 10.02 7.48 11.95
C SER A 455 9.64 6.45 10.90
N GLY A 456 8.79 5.50 11.27
CA GLY A 456 8.36 4.40 10.41
C GLY A 456 6.94 3.94 10.74
N MET A 457 6.42 3.01 9.91
CA MET A 457 5.05 2.53 10.00
C MET A 457 4.79 1.59 11.19
N GLY A 458 5.84 1.01 11.76
CA GLY A 458 5.76 0.13 12.92
C GLY A 458 7.13 -0.25 13.46
N GLU A 459 7.16 -1.03 14.54
CA GLU A 459 8.42 -1.49 15.16
C GLU A 459 9.23 -2.35 14.19
N LEU A 460 8.59 -3.31 13.53
CA LEU A 460 9.27 -4.19 12.58
C LEU A 460 9.89 -3.40 11.44
N HIS A 461 9.21 -2.36 10.94
CA HIS A 461 9.76 -1.50 9.91
C HIS A 461 11.05 -0.81 10.38
N LEU A 462 11.04 -0.20 11.57
CA LEU A 462 12.22 0.46 12.13
C LEU A 462 13.35 -0.53 12.45
N ASP A 463 13.05 -1.72 12.95
CA ASP A 463 14.03 -2.78 13.18
C ASP A 463 14.75 -3.19 11.90
N ILE A 464 13.99 -3.31 10.80
CA ILE A 464 14.55 -3.65 9.49
C ILE A 464 15.46 -2.52 8.99
N ILE A 465 15.06 -1.27 9.13
CA ILE A 465 15.87 -0.11 8.76
C ILE A 465 17.20 -0.10 9.53
N ILE A 466 17.17 -0.34 10.84
CA ILE A 466 18.38 -0.39 11.67
C ILE A 466 19.28 -1.56 11.27
N ASP A 467 18.71 -2.71 11.00
CA ASP A 467 19.50 -3.87 10.55
C ASP A 467 20.09 -3.67 9.14
N ARG A 468 19.34 -3.03 8.23
CA ARG A 468 19.88 -2.60 6.92
C ARG A 468 21.02 -1.60 7.07
N LEU A 469 20.88 -0.63 7.98
CA LEU A 469 21.94 0.34 8.28
C LEU A 469 23.25 -0.38 8.70
N LYS A 470 23.13 -1.44 9.51
CA LYS A 470 24.25 -2.26 9.92
C LYS A 470 24.83 -3.09 8.77
N ARG A 471 24.00 -3.81 8.02
CA ARG A 471 24.46 -4.77 6.99
C ARG A 471 24.94 -4.07 5.71
N GLU A 472 24.21 -3.07 5.24
CA GLU A 472 24.49 -2.42 3.95
C GLU A 472 25.49 -1.26 4.07
N PHE A 473 25.47 -0.52 5.20
CA PHE A 473 26.30 0.65 5.41
C PHE A 473 27.41 0.44 6.46
N ASN A 474 27.42 -0.73 7.11
CA ASN A 474 28.38 -1.09 8.15
C ASN A 474 28.42 -0.06 9.29
N VAL A 475 27.23 0.37 9.75
CA VAL A 475 27.02 1.33 10.85
C VAL A 475 26.29 0.65 11.99
N GLU A 476 26.88 0.63 13.17
CA GLU A 476 26.19 0.21 14.39
C GLU A 476 25.61 1.43 15.12
N ALA A 477 24.33 1.36 15.42
CA ALA A 477 23.60 2.42 16.12
C ALA A 477 22.98 1.90 17.41
N ASN A 478 22.87 2.78 18.41
CA ASN A 478 22.04 2.56 19.57
C ASN A 478 20.64 3.13 19.25
N THR A 479 19.60 2.42 19.66
CA THR A 479 18.23 2.88 19.54
C THR A 479 17.68 3.27 20.90
N GLY A 480 16.96 4.40 20.95
CA GLY A 480 16.16 4.77 22.11
C GLY A 480 14.82 4.03 22.13
N GLU A 481 14.05 4.19 23.23
CA GLU A 481 12.67 3.69 23.27
C GLU A 481 11.86 4.28 22.12
N PRO A 482 10.97 3.48 21.49
CA PRO A 482 10.10 3.97 20.44
C PRO A 482 9.26 5.16 20.93
N GLN A 483 9.17 6.21 20.12
CA GLN A 483 8.34 7.36 20.44
C GLN A 483 7.07 7.32 19.58
N VAL A 484 5.97 7.70 20.22
CA VAL A 484 4.66 7.79 19.59
C VAL A 484 4.50 9.15 18.93
N ALA A 485 4.07 9.19 17.68
CA ALA A 485 3.77 10.44 17.00
C ALA A 485 2.41 10.97 17.46
N TYR A 486 2.41 11.69 18.58
CA TYR A 486 1.23 12.41 19.04
C TYR A 486 0.84 13.52 18.07
N ARG A 487 -0.39 13.98 18.17
CA ARG A 487 -0.94 15.13 17.42
C ARG A 487 -1.70 16.04 18.39
N GLU A 488 -1.93 17.25 17.95
CA GLU A 488 -2.78 18.19 18.66
C GLU A 488 -4.04 18.48 17.83
N THR A 489 -5.14 18.83 18.47
CA THR A 489 -6.33 19.38 17.81
C THR A 489 -7.06 20.31 18.76
N ILE A 490 -8.14 20.97 18.30
CA ILE A 490 -8.97 21.85 19.11
C ILE A 490 -10.39 21.34 19.25
N ARG A 491 -11.02 21.55 20.37
CA ARG A 491 -12.42 21.20 20.62
C ARG A 491 -13.39 22.38 20.47
N GLY A 492 -12.88 23.57 20.59
CA GLY A 492 -13.69 24.80 20.63
C GLY A 492 -13.34 25.76 19.53
N THR A 493 -14.16 26.77 19.38
CA THR A 493 -13.93 27.90 18.51
C THR A 493 -13.32 29.06 19.30
N ALA A 494 -12.31 29.72 18.72
CA ALA A 494 -11.72 30.87 19.32
C ALA A 494 -11.33 31.93 18.25
N GLU A 495 -11.37 33.18 18.65
CA GLU A 495 -10.88 34.30 17.86
C GLU A 495 -9.63 34.87 18.52
N ALA A 496 -8.64 35.16 17.71
CA ALA A 496 -7.39 35.74 18.19
C ALA A 496 -6.86 36.78 17.25
N GLN A 497 -6.31 37.84 17.86
CA GLN A 497 -5.57 38.87 17.16
C GLN A 497 -4.08 38.50 17.18
N GLY A 498 -3.46 38.46 16.02
CA GLY A 498 -2.01 38.40 15.88
C GLY A 498 -1.46 39.79 15.49
N LYS A 499 -0.68 40.36 16.35
CA LYS A 499 -0.13 41.70 16.14
C LYS A 499 1.38 41.70 16.29
N HIS A 500 2.07 41.99 15.19
CA HIS A 500 3.52 42.16 15.16
C HIS A 500 3.86 43.60 14.80
N ILE A 501 4.35 44.33 15.79
CA ILE A 501 4.82 45.71 15.61
C ILE A 501 6.22 45.80 16.19
N LYS A 502 7.19 46.23 15.36
CA LYS A 502 8.56 46.46 15.78
C LYS A 502 9.08 47.75 15.14
N GLN A 503 9.47 48.70 15.95
CA GLN A 503 10.15 49.90 15.50
C GLN A 503 11.60 49.87 15.97
N SER A 504 12.54 49.87 15.02
CA SER A 504 13.98 49.95 15.29
C SER A 504 14.58 50.90 14.29
N GLY A 505 14.88 52.13 14.69
CA GLY A 505 15.69 53.18 14.04
C GLY A 505 15.81 53.17 12.50
N GLY A 506 14.74 52.82 11.77
CA GLY A 506 14.65 52.70 10.31
C GLY A 506 13.23 52.32 9.89
N ARG A 507 13.06 51.57 8.78
CA ARG A 507 11.78 51.02 8.33
C ARG A 507 11.24 50.06 9.40
N GLY A 508 10.05 50.31 9.93
CA GLY A 508 9.39 49.49 10.94
C GLY A 508 8.87 48.15 10.37
N GLN A 509 8.32 47.30 11.23
CA GLN A 509 7.58 46.11 10.85
C GLN A 509 6.17 46.22 11.41
N TYR A 510 5.16 46.03 10.57
CA TYR A 510 3.77 46.12 10.96
C TYR A 510 2.96 44.99 10.31
N GLY A 511 2.31 44.17 11.11
CA GLY A 511 1.33 43.18 10.69
C GLY A 511 0.29 43.01 11.79
N ASP A 512 -0.99 43.05 11.43
CA ASP A 512 -2.11 42.98 12.36
C ASP A 512 -3.24 42.18 11.68
N VAL A 513 -3.62 41.04 12.24
CA VAL A 513 -4.64 40.17 11.69
C VAL A 513 -5.55 39.62 12.76
N TRP A 514 -6.81 39.40 12.41
CA TRP A 514 -7.78 38.69 13.23
C TRP A 514 -8.15 37.38 12.54
N VAL A 515 -7.96 36.28 13.27
CA VAL A 515 -8.19 34.93 12.76
C VAL A 515 -9.13 34.17 13.70
N LYS A 516 -10.12 33.55 13.15
CA LYS A 516 -11.04 32.66 13.85
C LYS A 516 -10.57 31.20 13.59
N PHE A 517 -10.38 30.45 14.65
CA PHE A 517 -10.02 29.02 14.61
C PHE A 517 -11.21 28.18 15.04
N GLU A 518 -11.52 27.17 14.26
CA GLU A 518 -12.64 26.24 14.46
C GLU A 518 -12.16 24.79 14.22
N PRO A 519 -12.71 23.80 14.95
CA PRO A 519 -12.47 22.39 14.60
C PRO A 519 -12.92 22.12 13.16
N ASN A 520 -12.13 21.34 12.43
CA ASN A 520 -12.52 20.79 11.14
C ASN A 520 -13.01 19.33 11.31
N GLU A 521 -13.61 18.76 10.28
CA GLU A 521 -13.99 17.36 10.28
C GLU A 521 -12.74 16.47 10.39
N PRO A 522 -12.79 15.38 11.17
CA PRO A 522 -11.66 14.48 11.31
C PRO A 522 -11.10 14.00 9.96
N GLY A 523 -9.79 14.14 9.79
CA GLY A 523 -9.08 13.73 8.58
C GLY A 523 -9.10 14.74 7.42
N LYS A 524 -9.76 15.90 7.58
CA LYS A 524 -9.73 16.99 6.56
C LYS A 524 -8.50 17.88 6.64
N GLY A 525 -7.74 17.81 7.74
CA GLY A 525 -6.54 18.58 7.92
C GLY A 525 -6.79 20.09 8.04
N PHE A 526 -5.80 20.87 7.63
CA PHE A 526 -5.83 22.33 7.70
C PHE A 526 -6.60 22.95 6.55
N GLU A 527 -7.57 23.80 6.86
CA GLU A 527 -8.35 24.58 5.90
C GLU A 527 -8.19 26.08 6.20
N PHE A 528 -7.80 26.85 5.19
CA PHE A 528 -7.71 28.30 5.30
C PHE A 528 -8.82 28.99 4.52
N ILE A 529 -9.55 29.89 5.18
CA ILE A 529 -10.63 30.66 4.58
C ILE A 529 -10.30 32.17 4.65
N ASP A 530 -10.30 32.80 3.49
CA ASP A 530 -10.16 34.25 3.39
C ASP A 530 -11.54 34.92 3.33
N GLN A 531 -11.90 35.65 4.37
CA GLN A 531 -13.15 36.43 4.46
C GLN A 531 -12.90 37.94 4.56
N ILE A 532 -11.71 38.43 4.23
CA ILE A 532 -11.37 39.85 4.27
C ILE A 532 -12.28 40.65 3.37
N LYS A 533 -12.87 41.70 3.93
CA LYS A 533 -13.68 42.68 3.23
C LYS A 533 -13.03 44.05 3.30
N GLY A 534 -13.25 44.90 2.27
CA GLY A 534 -12.82 46.28 2.27
C GLY A 534 -11.31 46.56 2.19
N GLY A 535 -10.48 45.55 1.91
CA GLY A 535 -9.03 45.72 1.69
C GLY A 535 -8.22 46.00 2.95
N VAL A 536 -8.75 45.72 4.15
CA VAL A 536 -8.07 45.92 5.44
C VAL A 536 -6.75 45.14 5.58
N VAL A 537 -6.66 43.98 4.88
CA VAL A 537 -5.42 43.26 4.64
C VAL A 537 -5.23 43.14 3.12
N PRO A 538 -4.21 43.77 2.53
CA PRO A 538 -3.89 43.67 1.11
C PRO A 538 -3.71 42.22 0.64
N LEU A 539 -4.05 41.94 -0.62
CA LEU A 539 -4.07 40.59 -1.18
C LEU A 539 -2.69 39.91 -1.08
N GLU A 540 -1.62 40.67 -1.28
CA GLU A 540 -0.22 40.21 -1.22
C GLU A 540 0.19 39.69 0.16
N TYR A 541 -0.46 40.13 1.25
CA TYR A 541 -0.13 39.71 2.61
C TYR A 541 -0.96 38.51 3.12
N ARG A 542 -2.03 38.13 2.43
CA ARG A 542 -2.92 37.02 2.88
C ARG A 542 -2.25 35.66 2.79
N LYS A 543 -1.46 35.42 1.73
CA LYS A 543 -0.67 34.19 1.60
C LYS A 543 0.40 34.08 2.69
N PRO A 544 1.23 35.09 2.99
CA PRO A 544 2.12 35.09 4.16
C PRO A 544 1.42 34.81 5.48
N VAL A 545 0.21 35.31 5.73
CA VAL A 545 -0.57 34.99 6.92
C VAL A 545 -0.90 33.53 6.97
N MET A 546 -1.40 32.93 5.87
CA MET A 546 -1.70 31.51 5.76
C MET A 546 -0.46 30.65 6.03
N GLU A 547 0.68 31.02 5.46
CA GLU A 547 1.96 30.31 5.67
C GLU A 547 2.40 30.36 7.13
N GLY A 548 2.29 31.54 7.80
CA GLY A 548 2.59 31.68 9.23
C GLY A 548 1.64 30.90 10.14
N ILE A 549 0.37 30.78 9.78
CA ILE A 549 -0.59 29.91 10.46
C ILE A 549 -0.17 28.44 10.28
N LYS A 550 0.06 28.00 9.05
CA LYS A 550 0.40 26.63 8.71
C LYS A 550 1.66 26.16 9.42
N GLU A 551 2.75 26.92 9.34
CA GLU A 551 4.01 26.57 10.03
C GLU A 551 3.84 26.47 11.55
N THR A 552 3.02 27.34 12.14
CA THR A 552 2.75 27.28 13.59
C THR A 552 1.94 26.04 13.96
N LEU A 553 0.96 25.65 13.13
CA LEU A 553 0.21 24.42 13.34
C LEU A 553 1.10 23.17 13.17
N GLU A 554 2.00 23.18 12.20
CA GLU A 554 2.97 22.09 11.98
C GLU A 554 3.96 21.96 13.17
N GLY A 555 4.33 23.06 13.79
CA GLY A 555 5.19 23.07 14.98
C GLY A 555 4.49 22.73 16.30
N GLY A 556 3.16 22.69 16.32
CA GLY A 556 2.37 22.46 17.54
C GLY A 556 2.30 23.66 18.48
N VAL A 557 1.40 23.63 19.45
CA VAL A 557 1.11 24.76 20.35
C VAL A 557 1.18 24.40 21.82
N ILE A 558 0.80 23.17 22.22
CA ILE A 558 0.78 22.77 23.63
C ILE A 558 1.92 21.82 24.01
N ALA A 559 2.32 20.95 23.10
CA ALA A 559 3.36 19.95 23.33
C ALA A 559 4.36 19.84 22.15
N GLY A 560 4.26 20.71 21.17
CA GLY A 560 5.14 20.69 19.99
C GLY A 560 4.82 19.58 19.01
N TYR A 561 3.58 19.07 18.97
CA TYR A 561 3.10 18.11 18.00
C TYR A 561 2.18 18.79 16.97
N PRO A 562 2.22 18.39 15.69
CA PRO A 562 1.39 19.01 14.66
C PRO A 562 -0.08 19.07 15.03
N VAL A 563 -0.70 20.23 14.83
CA VAL A 563 -2.15 20.43 15.08
C VAL A 563 -2.92 20.01 13.84
N LEU A 564 -3.85 19.07 14.01
CA LEU A 564 -4.68 18.52 12.93
C LEU A 564 -6.10 19.07 12.97
N ASP A 565 -6.77 18.99 11.82
CA ASP A 565 -8.20 19.23 11.64
C ASP A 565 -8.66 20.60 12.19
N VAL A 566 -8.01 21.66 11.70
CA VAL A 566 -8.27 23.05 12.07
C VAL A 566 -8.64 23.85 10.85
N LYS A 567 -9.74 24.60 10.98
CA LYS A 567 -10.17 25.61 10.04
C LYS A 567 -9.78 26.98 10.57
N ALA A 568 -9.02 27.73 9.80
CA ALA A 568 -8.62 29.10 10.14
C ALA A 568 -9.25 30.09 9.16
N THR A 569 -10.06 31.02 9.68
CA THR A 569 -10.73 32.03 8.90
C THR A 569 -10.09 33.40 9.19
N LEU A 570 -9.42 33.96 8.21
CA LEU A 570 -8.91 35.34 8.26
C LEU A 570 -10.05 36.28 7.89
N TYR A 571 -10.52 37.13 8.86
CA TYR A 571 -11.71 37.93 8.64
C TYR A 571 -11.50 39.46 8.84
N ASP A 572 -10.45 39.88 9.57
CA ASP A 572 -10.14 41.28 9.80
C ASP A 572 -8.64 41.53 9.99
N GLY A 573 -8.20 42.79 9.99
CA GLY A 573 -6.83 43.17 10.21
C GLY A 573 -6.58 44.64 9.88
N SER A 574 -5.32 45.04 9.95
CA SER A 574 -4.90 46.35 9.52
C SER A 574 -3.48 46.33 8.95
N TYR A 575 -3.17 47.29 8.08
CA TYR A 575 -1.86 47.44 7.49
C TYR A 575 -1.36 48.87 7.60
N HIS A 576 -0.07 49.05 7.40
CA HIS A 576 0.59 50.33 7.37
C HIS A 576 1.35 50.51 6.06
N ASP A 577 1.09 51.59 5.33
CA ASP A 577 1.59 51.79 3.95
C ASP A 577 3.12 51.66 3.80
N VAL A 578 3.89 52.00 4.85
CA VAL A 578 5.35 51.98 4.82
C VAL A 578 5.99 50.82 5.54
N ASP A 579 5.40 50.40 6.67
CA ASP A 579 6.01 49.44 7.60
C ASP A 579 5.48 47.99 7.43
N SER A 580 4.44 47.79 6.64
CA SER A 580 3.92 46.45 6.35
C SER A 580 4.86 45.68 5.44
N SER A 581 4.98 44.39 5.71
CA SER A 581 5.79 43.44 4.92
C SER A 581 5.24 42.02 5.03
N GLU A 582 5.58 41.18 4.06
CA GLU A 582 5.23 39.75 4.07
C GLU A 582 5.66 39.05 5.37
N LEU A 583 6.90 39.32 5.83
CA LEU A 583 7.43 38.77 7.08
C LEU A 583 6.61 39.24 8.31
N ALA A 584 6.20 40.49 8.36
CA ALA A 584 5.40 41.00 9.48
C ALA A 584 4.02 40.33 9.55
N PHE A 585 3.38 40.09 8.40
CA PHE A 585 2.10 39.41 8.33
C PHE A 585 2.23 37.89 8.56
N HIS A 586 3.31 37.26 8.13
CA HIS A 586 3.63 35.91 8.48
C HIS A 586 3.76 35.74 10.02
N LEU A 587 4.52 36.62 10.68
CA LEU A 587 4.65 36.60 12.14
C LEU A 587 3.33 36.91 12.85
N ALA A 588 2.52 37.85 12.31
CA ALA A 588 1.19 38.11 12.83
C ALA A 588 0.27 36.86 12.74
N GLY A 589 0.29 36.13 11.61
CA GLY A 589 -0.41 34.84 11.47
C GLY A 589 0.04 33.85 12.52
N SER A 590 1.35 33.70 12.73
CA SER A 590 1.93 32.82 13.75
C SER A 590 1.47 33.18 15.18
N ILE A 591 1.49 34.46 15.52
CA ILE A 591 1.03 34.96 16.84
C ILE A 591 -0.46 34.66 17.03
N ALA A 592 -1.30 34.99 16.03
CA ALA A 592 -2.74 34.71 16.08
C ALA A 592 -3.00 33.22 16.32
N THR A 593 -2.24 32.36 15.67
CA THR A 593 -2.40 30.91 15.79
C THR A 593 -2.07 30.42 17.20
N ARG A 594 -0.93 30.78 17.74
CA ARG A 594 -0.56 30.42 19.11
C ARG A 594 -1.59 30.82 20.16
N GLU A 595 -2.09 32.07 20.06
CA GLU A 595 -3.10 32.55 21.00
C GLU A 595 -4.48 31.95 20.74
N GLY A 596 -4.87 31.76 19.47
CA GLY A 596 -6.16 31.21 19.09
C GLY A 596 -6.28 29.73 19.49
N ILE A 597 -5.28 28.91 19.16
CA ILE A 597 -5.27 27.49 19.50
C ILE A 597 -5.32 27.30 21.03
N LYS A 598 -4.53 28.06 21.82
CA LYS A 598 -4.59 27.99 23.28
C LYS A 598 -5.98 28.28 23.85
N LYS A 599 -6.73 29.20 23.24
CA LYS A 599 -8.10 29.57 23.67
C LYS A 599 -9.15 28.59 23.16
N ALA A 600 -8.87 27.84 22.12
CA ALA A 600 -9.81 26.92 21.46
C ALA A 600 -9.89 25.53 22.15
N HIS A 601 -9.46 25.42 23.39
CA HIS A 601 -9.43 24.14 24.14
C HIS A 601 -8.65 23.05 23.39
N PRO A 602 -7.33 23.22 23.23
CA PRO A 602 -6.51 22.25 22.57
C PRO A 602 -6.41 20.96 23.36
N VAL A 603 -6.38 19.83 22.65
CA VAL A 603 -6.25 18.49 23.21
C VAL A 603 -5.17 17.70 22.47
N LEU A 604 -4.53 16.77 23.20
CA LEU A 604 -3.55 15.86 22.63
C LEU A 604 -4.26 14.62 22.08
N LEU A 605 -3.82 14.19 20.89
CA LEU A 605 -4.28 12.98 20.23
C LEU A 605 -3.16 11.94 20.20
N GLU A 606 -3.54 10.68 20.42
CA GLU A 606 -2.66 9.51 20.29
C GLU A 606 -3.13 8.60 19.15
N PRO A 607 -2.21 7.94 18.43
CA PRO A 607 -2.59 6.96 17.44
C PRO A 607 -3.18 5.72 18.13
N VAL A 608 -4.35 5.30 17.67
CA VAL A 608 -5.06 4.10 18.11
C VAL A 608 -4.99 3.04 17.02
N MET A 609 -4.53 1.87 17.42
CA MET A 609 -4.37 0.72 16.53
C MET A 609 -5.62 -0.17 16.62
N LYS A 610 -6.11 -0.61 15.48
CA LYS A 610 -7.02 -1.75 15.41
C LYS A 610 -6.16 -3.01 15.48
N ILE A 611 -6.43 -3.84 16.47
CA ILE A 611 -5.72 -5.11 16.68
C ILE A 611 -6.64 -6.29 16.41
N GLU A 612 -6.13 -7.28 15.73
CA GLU A 612 -6.75 -8.60 15.60
C GLU A 612 -5.80 -9.64 16.21
N ILE A 613 -6.28 -10.38 17.19
CA ILE A 613 -5.51 -11.40 17.90
C ILE A 613 -6.16 -12.75 17.68
N THR A 614 -5.40 -13.66 17.11
CA THR A 614 -5.80 -15.07 16.95
C THR A 614 -5.16 -15.88 18.06
N THR A 615 -5.97 -16.53 18.89
CA THR A 615 -5.50 -17.30 20.05
C THR A 615 -6.34 -18.56 20.27
N PRO A 616 -5.74 -19.66 20.80
CA PRO A 616 -6.53 -20.76 21.33
C PRO A 616 -7.43 -20.30 22.47
N GLU A 617 -8.59 -20.95 22.64
CA GLU A 617 -9.58 -20.63 23.67
C GLU A 617 -8.99 -20.60 25.09
N ASP A 618 -8.03 -21.49 25.37
CA ASP A 618 -7.35 -21.60 26.67
C ASP A 618 -6.65 -20.32 27.11
N PHE A 619 -6.19 -19.47 26.18
CA PHE A 619 -5.46 -18.23 26.45
C PHE A 619 -6.30 -16.97 26.26
N MET A 620 -7.56 -17.12 25.83
CA MET A 620 -8.42 -15.96 25.51
C MET A 620 -8.57 -15.01 26.71
N GLY A 621 -8.76 -15.57 27.92
CA GLY A 621 -8.92 -14.78 29.13
C GLY A 621 -7.69 -13.91 29.45
N ASP A 622 -6.50 -14.49 29.34
CA ASP A 622 -5.23 -13.80 29.62
C ASP A 622 -4.97 -12.72 28.57
N VAL A 623 -5.24 -13.01 27.30
CA VAL A 623 -5.10 -12.05 26.19
C VAL A 623 -6.03 -10.85 26.35
N ILE A 624 -7.30 -11.08 26.70
CA ILE A 624 -8.27 -9.99 26.95
C ILE A 624 -7.86 -9.18 28.18
N GLY A 625 -7.41 -9.86 29.25
CA GLY A 625 -6.92 -9.21 30.47
C GLY A 625 -5.73 -8.29 30.19
N ASP A 626 -4.74 -8.77 29.43
CA ASP A 626 -3.58 -7.98 29.02
C ASP A 626 -3.97 -6.80 28.11
N LEU A 627 -4.83 -7.03 27.11
CA LEU A 627 -5.29 -5.96 26.23
C LEU A 627 -6.01 -4.84 27.01
N ASN A 628 -6.87 -5.19 27.97
CA ASN A 628 -7.54 -4.22 28.85
C ASN A 628 -6.53 -3.46 29.71
N SER A 629 -5.48 -4.13 30.23
CA SER A 629 -4.42 -3.47 31.02
C SER A 629 -3.65 -2.43 30.19
N ARG A 630 -3.59 -2.61 28.89
CA ARG A 630 -2.99 -1.70 27.90
C ARG A 630 -3.93 -0.62 27.40
N ARG A 631 -5.03 -0.36 28.08
CA ARG A 631 -6.08 0.59 27.68
C ARG A 631 -6.80 0.17 26.38
N GLY A 632 -6.68 -1.10 26.02
CA GLY A 632 -7.39 -1.66 24.88
C GLY A 632 -8.88 -1.82 25.17
N ARG A 633 -9.70 -1.70 24.15
CA ARG A 633 -11.13 -2.02 24.18
C ARG A 633 -11.43 -3.11 23.16
N VAL A 634 -12.00 -4.20 23.60
CA VAL A 634 -12.43 -5.29 22.71
C VAL A 634 -13.71 -4.85 21.99
N GLU A 635 -13.73 -4.97 20.68
CA GLU A 635 -14.88 -4.65 19.83
C GLU A 635 -15.69 -5.89 19.49
N ASN A 636 -15.01 -6.97 19.09
CA ASN A 636 -15.65 -8.20 18.65
C ASN A 636 -14.82 -9.43 19.05
N MET A 637 -15.51 -10.54 19.19
CA MET A 637 -14.91 -11.86 19.39
C MET A 637 -15.61 -12.86 18.48
N GLU A 638 -14.84 -13.54 17.65
CA GLU A 638 -15.33 -14.54 16.73
C GLU A 638 -14.77 -15.91 17.05
N ASP A 639 -15.63 -16.91 17.01
CA ASP A 639 -15.21 -18.30 17.10
C ASP A 639 -14.81 -18.82 15.73
N ARG A 640 -13.61 -19.35 15.64
CA ARG A 640 -13.18 -20.10 14.47
C ARG A 640 -13.14 -21.61 14.80
N ASP A 641 -13.17 -22.43 13.77
CA ASP A 641 -13.09 -23.87 13.94
C ASP A 641 -11.83 -24.30 14.72
N ASN A 642 -11.89 -25.45 15.37
CA ASN A 642 -10.82 -26.05 16.16
C ASN A 642 -10.43 -25.30 17.47
N GLY A 643 -11.35 -24.58 18.09
CA GLY A 643 -11.10 -23.90 19.37
C GLY A 643 -10.18 -22.68 19.25
N VAL A 644 -10.12 -22.10 18.07
CA VAL A 644 -9.41 -20.84 17.82
C VAL A 644 -10.38 -19.67 17.97
N LYS A 645 -10.00 -18.67 18.74
CA LYS A 645 -10.75 -17.42 18.94
C LYS A 645 -10.02 -16.28 18.22
N VAL A 646 -10.79 -15.39 17.64
CA VAL A 646 -10.28 -14.14 17.07
C VAL A 646 -10.86 -12.98 17.86
N ILE A 647 -9.99 -12.19 18.44
CA ILE A 647 -10.32 -11.01 19.23
C ILE A 647 -9.96 -9.78 18.41
N THR A 648 -10.95 -8.96 18.10
CA THR A 648 -10.73 -7.65 17.46
C THR A 648 -10.95 -6.54 18.47
N GLY A 649 -10.07 -5.55 18.48
CA GLY A 649 -10.18 -4.44 19.41
C GLY A 649 -9.38 -3.23 18.98
N PHE A 650 -9.42 -2.19 19.81
CA PHE A 650 -8.68 -0.96 19.63
C PHE A 650 -7.78 -0.70 20.83
N VAL A 651 -6.55 -0.25 20.58
CA VAL A 651 -5.57 -0.02 21.64
C VAL A 651 -4.63 1.12 21.26
N PRO A 652 -4.27 2.04 22.19
CA PRO A 652 -3.28 3.07 21.92
C PRO A 652 -1.91 2.47 21.59
N LEU A 653 -1.27 2.97 20.53
CA LEU A 653 0.05 2.51 20.10
C LEU A 653 1.10 2.59 21.23
N ALA A 654 1.03 3.63 22.04
CA ALA A 654 1.92 3.82 23.19
C ALA A 654 1.98 2.64 24.16
N ASN A 655 0.91 1.85 24.23
CA ASN A 655 0.80 0.71 25.12
C ASN A 655 1.13 -0.64 24.43
N MET A 656 1.51 -0.63 23.15
CA MET A 656 1.71 -1.84 22.36
C MET A 656 3.17 -2.20 22.11
N PHE A 657 4.11 -1.37 22.53
CA PHE A 657 5.52 -1.70 22.39
C PHE A 657 5.86 -2.98 23.18
N GLY A 658 6.55 -3.91 22.52
CA GLY A 658 6.87 -5.21 23.09
C GLY A 658 5.70 -6.22 23.14
N TYR A 659 4.48 -5.83 22.77
CA TYR A 659 3.29 -6.67 22.86
C TYR A 659 3.42 -8.05 22.21
N THR A 660 4.06 -8.12 21.05
CA THR A 660 4.25 -9.40 20.33
C THR A 660 5.06 -10.41 21.16
N SER A 661 6.04 -9.93 21.92
CA SER A 661 6.84 -10.77 22.82
C SER A 661 6.01 -11.23 24.02
N ASP A 662 5.23 -10.31 24.60
CA ASP A 662 4.36 -10.62 25.75
C ASP A 662 3.26 -11.60 25.34
N LEU A 663 2.62 -11.39 24.17
CA LEU A 663 1.61 -12.29 23.63
C LEU A 663 2.17 -13.70 23.38
N ARG A 664 3.38 -13.81 22.83
CA ARG A 664 4.07 -15.09 22.66
C ARG A 664 4.36 -15.76 24.00
N GLY A 665 4.78 -14.99 25.01
CA GLY A 665 5.04 -15.49 26.36
C GLY A 665 3.78 -16.07 26.99
N MET A 666 2.66 -15.29 27.02
CA MET A 666 1.40 -15.72 27.64
C MET A 666 0.69 -16.85 26.89
N SER A 667 0.85 -16.93 25.58
CA SER A 667 0.21 -17.94 24.74
C SER A 667 1.10 -19.15 24.42
N GLN A 668 2.29 -19.24 25.00
CA GLN A 668 3.29 -20.28 24.70
C GLN A 668 3.61 -20.35 23.19
N GLY A 669 3.64 -19.17 22.52
CA GLY A 669 3.91 -19.05 21.10
C GLY A 669 2.75 -19.43 20.17
N ARG A 670 1.56 -19.69 20.72
CA ARG A 670 0.39 -20.17 19.94
C ARG A 670 -0.56 -19.06 19.49
N ALA A 671 -0.45 -17.86 20.06
CA ALA A 671 -1.21 -16.70 19.59
C ALA A 671 -0.40 -15.84 18.64
N ALA A 672 -1.10 -15.19 17.72
CA ALA A 672 -0.56 -14.21 16.80
C ALA A 672 -1.42 -12.95 16.82
N SER A 673 -0.82 -11.79 16.56
CA SER A 673 -1.54 -10.54 16.44
C SER A 673 -1.13 -9.78 15.20
N THR A 674 -2.08 -9.04 14.64
CA THR A 674 -1.85 -8.03 13.62
C THR A 674 -2.44 -6.71 14.10
N MET A 675 -1.79 -5.60 13.76
CA MET A 675 -2.24 -4.26 14.14
C MET A 675 -2.23 -3.36 12.92
N GLU A 676 -3.23 -2.49 12.84
CA GLU A 676 -3.30 -1.44 11.83
C GLU A 676 -3.68 -0.11 12.47
N LEU A 677 -3.20 1.01 11.91
CA LEU A 677 -3.60 2.32 12.37
C LEU A 677 -5.09 2.53 12.06
N ASN A 678 -5.90 2.68 13.10
CA ASN A 678 -7.32 3.00 12.93
C ASN A 678 -7.54 4.51 12.78
N GLY A 679 -6.73 5.30 13.48
CA GLY A 679 -6.84 6.76 13.50
C GLY A 679 -6.25 7.36 14.78
N TYR A 680 -6.64 8.60 15.07
CA TYR A 680 -6.21 9.30 16.26
C TYR A 680 -7.39 9.50 17.20
N GLU A 681 -7.18 9.23 18.47
CA GLU A 681 -8.16 9.47 19.53
C GLU A 681 -7.55 10.36 20.63
N GLU A 682 -8.40 10.99 21.40
CA GLU A 682 -7.97 11.89 22.46
C GLU A 682 -7.32 11.15 23.60
N VAL A 683 -6.15 11.64 24.00
CA VAL A 683 -5.43 11.15 25.19
C VAL A 683 -6.19 11.55 26.47
N PRO A 684 -6.40 10.62 27.41
CA PRO A 684 -6.98 10.97 28.70
C PRO A 684 -6.22 12.11 29.39
N PRO A 685 -6.92 13.08 30.03
CA PRO A 685 -6.30 14.32 30.54
C PRO A 685 -5.10 14.14 31.47
N ASN A 686 -5.14 13.12 32.33
CA ASN A 686 -4.04 12.78 33.25
C ASN A 686 -2.78 12.35 32.48
N ILE A 687 -2.93 11.52 31.44
CA ILE A 687 -1.82 11.03 30.60
C ILE A 687 -1.32 12.16 29.70
N ALA A 688 -2.25 12.95 29.13
CA ALA A 688 -1.90 14.10 28.31
C ALA A 688 -1.00 15.08 29.07
N GLN A 689 -1.32 15.36 30.35
CA GLN A 689 -0.51 16.26 31.17
C GLN A 689 0.89 15.70 31.41
N GLU A 690 1.03 14.40 31.67
CA GLU A 690 2.35 13.75 31.82
C GLU A 690 3.21 13.85 30.57
N ILE A 691 2.59 13.66 29.38
CA ILE A 691 3.27 13.79 28.09
C ILE A 691 3.74 15.22 27.85
N ILE A 692 2.87 16.21 28.12
CA ILE A 692 3.17 17.63 27.97
C ILE A 692 4.31 18.03 28.90
N ASP A 693 4.25 17.65 30.19
CA ASP A 693 5.27 17.97 31.18
C ASP A 693 6.62 17.32 30.85
N LYS A 694 6.60 16.07 30.39
CA LYS A 694 7.81 15.37 29.96
C LYS A 694 8.47 16.01 28.74
N ARG A 695 7.66 16.56 27.83
CA ARG A 695 8.15 17.27 26.64
C ARG A 695 8.73 18.64 27.00
N ASN A 696 8.04 19.41 27.85
CA ASN A 696 8.46 20.74 28.29
C ASN A 696 9.67 20.72 29.25
N SER A 697 10.03 19.57 29.81
CA SER A 697 11.19 19.41 30.70
C SER A 697 12.45 18.95 29.96
N LYS A 698 12.36 18.62 28.69
CA LYS A 698 13.50 18.34 27.81
C LYS A 698 13.90 19.63 27.05
#